data_7059b92faa620192dc575973e63fbed2
#
_entry.id   7059b92faa620192dc575973e63fbed2
#
_cell.length_a   1.000
_cell.length_b   1.000
_cell.length_c   1.000
_cell.angle_alpha   90.00
_cell.angle_beta   90.00
_cell.angle_gamma   90.00
#
_symmetry.space_group_name_H-M   'P 1'
#
loop_
_entity.id
_entity.type
_entity.pdbx_description
1 polymer ?
#
loop_
_entity_poly.entity_id
_entity_poly.type
_entity_poly.pdbx_seq_one_letter_code
_entity_poly.pdbx_strand_id
1 'polypeptide(L)'
;MAAGSIYQERKLPAITGTANNPKVTIDRPYYFRIIYTNPDLAKTLSIYAQQVLKVKTANVIYDKSSKNQQTQSEVIKSAFEANGNGKIQRIWAVDSDPANRKSSIQQIVNEIAAEPEAGILFLTISKEDLAEDFLVALKQKGLKNSILGEQALGRESFAKRFDKYDEEKKSIGFFTDGMYVPLPILFDSAGADAQDFLSAYQNAYNKTPSYLGAKFYEAAIVAVDAIRKANPRLTPASLTDDREQVREALAKLNNRKVGLRGLTGLLYFNSDRNSDQPVRLAQFQNHKLISASQQFTQITNPERLNLPKELEAGSIVRAGDQYFWRQRVVYAAMDINKLNRIDKSTFTADFYVWFRYSGNDDPTKIQFPDAVVNSVNPTAPVFDSKDPIKAQVVDGLNYRLFRVRGEFRNAFDFRDYPFDSQKLNLRFDNPNLSTDRLVYAIDTVGLRLPRDKDLERKPFQGLQLWTFKDITYFQDSSRSTSTQGDPDLFQSNVQVEYPGLSIRMTVKRRTLVFLSKNILPLILLSLLVYCCLFFPYTMFVPRTMAPASALLSGIVLLLSFNNQLPEVGYTVAMEYVFYVFFCLCLFPIIVTVIGTKLERDGHKKAFKYFNIASLIIYPLILITTVAIFAINYGDRLV
;
A
#
# COMPACT_ATOMS: atom_id res chain seq x y z
N MET A 1 -11.50 29.73 2.39
CA MET A 1 -11.05 30.91 3.22
C MET A 1 -12.13 31.38 4.16
N ALA A 2 -13.39 31.55 3.77
CA ALA A 2 -14.48 31.96 4.65
C ALA A 2 -14.66 31.10 5.91
N ALA A 3 -14.56 29.77 5.80
CA ALA A 3 -14.68 28.86 6.94
C ALA A 3 -13.58 29.01 7.99
N GLY A 4 -12.39 29.48 7.63
CA GLY A 4 -11.25 29.54 8.56
C GLY A 4 -11.42 30.54 9.70
N SER A 5 -12.12 31.66 9.49
CA SER A 5 -12.51 32.61 10.53
C SER A 5 -13.51 31.99 11.51
N ILE A 6 -14.46 31.21 10.98
CA ILE A 6 -15.46 30.51 11.79
C ILE A 6 -14.77 29.44 12.67
N TYR A 7 -13.80 28.69 12.13
CA TYR A 7 -13.05 27.70 12.90
C TYR A 7 -12.28 28.35 14.06
N GLN A 8 -11.67 29.51 13.80
CA GLN A 8 -10.94 30.27 14.82
C GLN A 8 -11.90 30.83 15.89
N GLU A 9 -12.99 31.49 15.49
CA GLU A 9 -14.00 32.05 16.41
C GLU A 9 -14.61 30.97 17.30
N ARG A 10 -14.93 29.81 16.72
CA ARG A 10 -15.53 28.68 17.43
C ARG A 10 -14.52 27.76 18.09
N LYS A 11 -13.22 28.07 18.03
CA LYS A 11 -12.11 27.21 18.50
C LYS A 11 -12.23 25.77 18.00
N LEU A 12 -12.64 25.59 16.75
CA LEU A 12 -12.90 24.29 16.15
C LEU A 12 -11.69 23.83 15.30
N PRO A 13 -10.95 22.81 15.72
CA PRO A 13 -9.87 22.26 14.90
C PRO A 13 -10.41 21.71 13.59
N ALA A 14 -9.75 22.05 12.50
CA ALA A 14 -10.11 21.60 11.16
C ALA A 14 -8.88 21.15 10.38
N ILE A 15 -9.03 20.09 9.57
CA ILE A 15 -7.97 19.55 8.72
C ILE A 15 -8.47 19.56 7.28
N THR A 16 -7.64 20.09 6.37
CA THR A 16 -7.94 20.03 4.94
C THR A 16 -6.94 19.14 4.20
N GLY A 17 -7.47 18.26 3.35
CA GLY A 17 -6.69 17.44 2.43
C GLY A 17 -6.68 17.96 0.99
N THR A 18 -7.33 19.10 0.70
CA THR A 18 -7.55 19.56 -0.68
C THR A 18 -7.37 21.05 -0.92
N ALA A 19 -7.42 21.88 0.14
CA ALA A 19 -7.29 23.33 -0.01
C ALA A 19 -5.80 23.73 -0.02
N ASN A 20 -5.28 24.06 -1.20
CA ASN A 20 -3.87 24.37 -1.45
C ASN A 20 -3.52 25.88 -1.49
N ASN A 21 -4.48 26.78 -1.28
CA ASN A 21 -4.18 28.20 -1.13
C ASN A 21 -3.41 28.47 0.18
N PRO A 22 -2.24 29.13 0.18
CA PRO A 22 -1.44 29.39 1.39
C PRO A 22 -2.23 30.07 2.52
N LYS A 23 -3.12 31.01 2.18
CA LYS A 23 -3.94 31.77 3.15
C LYS A 23 -4.93 30.93 3.96
N VAL A 24 -5.00 29.62 3.72
CA VAL A 24 -5.89 28.72 4.47
C VAL A 24 -5.40 28.49 5.90
N THR A 25 -4.09 28.39 6.13
CA THR A 25 -3.49 28.08 7.42
C THR A 25 -2.76 29.28 8.05
N ILE A 26 -2.30 30.25 7.26
CA ILE A 26 -1.62 31.44 7.76
C ILE A 26 -2.55 32.22 8.71
N ASP A 27 -2.05 32.56 9.91
CA ASP A 27 -2.77 33.25 10.98
C ASP A 27 -4.05 32.55 11.46
N ARG A 28 -4.15 31.22 11.27
CA ARG A 28 -5.30 30.42 11.64
C ARG A 28 -4.91 29.20 12.46
N PRO A 29 -4.72 29.33 13.78
CA PRO A 29 -4.17 28.29 14.64
C PRO A 29 -5.00 27.02 14.76
N TYR A 30 -6.27 27.04 14.35
CA TYR A 30 -7.18 25.89 14.37
C TYR A 30 -7.30 25.21 13.01
N TYR A 31 -6.57 25.67 11.94
CA TYR A 31 -6.69 25.08 10.61
C TYR A 31 -5.36 24.44 10.20
N PHE A 32 -5.39 23.15 9.92
CA PHE A 32 -4.26 22.31 9.53
C PHE A 32 -4.42 21.84 8.09
N ARG A 33 -3.32 21.63 7.38
CA ARG A 33 -3.31 21.18 5.99
C ARG A 33 -2.37 20.01 5.76
N ILE A 34 -2.89 18.96 5.11
CA ILE A 34 -2.11 17.76 4.76
C ILE A 34 -1.90 17.61 3.24
N ILE A 35 -1.89 18.70 2.51
CA ILE A 35 -1.57 18.78 1.07
C ILE A 35 -0.61 19.95 0.84
N TYR A 36 0.16 19.88 -0.26
CA TYR A 36 1.04 20.97 -0.71
C TYR A 36 0.28 22.25 -1.01
N THR A 37 1.01 23.36 -1.11
CA THR A 37 0.46 24.69 -1.46
C THR A 37 0.49 24.96 -2.98
N ASN A 38 -0.27 25.96 -3.46
CA ASN A 38 -0.21 26.40 -4.85
C ASN A 38 1.20 26.85 -5.29
N PRO A 39 2.00 27.57 -4.48
CA PRO A 39 3.39 27.85 -4.81
C PRO A 39 4.25 26.59 -5.00
N ASP A 40 4.10 25.55 -4.15
CA ASP A 40 4.85 24.30 -4.29
C ASP A 40 4.48 23.58 -5.59
N LEU A 41 3.19 23.56 -5.91
CA LEU A 41 2.66 23.02 -7.15
C LEU A 41 3.23 23.76 -8.37
N ALA A 42 3.13 25.08 -8.41
CA ALA A 42 3.62 25.91 -9.52
C ALA A 42 5.12 25.74 -9.73
N LYS A 43 5.89 25.68 -8.63
CA LYS A 43 7.33 25.46 -8.67
C LYS A 43 7.67 24.09 -9.27
N THR A 44 7.01 23.03 -8.84
CA THR A 44 7.23 21.67 -9.36
C THR A 44 6.89 21.58 -10.85
N LEU A 45 5.76 22.14 -11.28
CA LEU A 45 5.37 22.18 -12.69
C LEU A 45 6.39 22.96 -13.53
N SER A 46 6.88 24.09 -13.03
CA SER A 46 7.89 24.92 -13.70
C SER A 46 9.23 24.18 -13.84
N ILE A 47 9.69 23.52 -12.77
CA ILE A 47 10.89 22.68 -12.82
C ILE A 47 10.73 21.57 -13.86
N TYR A 48 9.60 20.89 -13.87
CA TYR A 48 9.36 19.80 -14.81
C TYR A 48 9.36 20.29 -16.26
N ALA A 49 8.67 21.37 -16.55
CA ALA A 49 8.63 21.99 -17.87
C ALA A 49 10.03 22.36 -18.36
N GLN A 50 10.83 23.02 -17.52
CA GLN A 50 12.16 23.52 -17.91
C GLN A 50 13.23 22.42 -17.92
N GLN A 51 13.23 21.51 -16.92
CA GLN A 51 14.30 20.54 -16.72
C GLN A 51 14.06 19.20 -17.43
N VAL A 52 12.79 18.79 -17.59
CA VAL A 52 12.43 17.52 -18.21
C VAL A 52 11.95 17.72 -19.64
N LEU A 53 10.97 18.61 -19.84
CA LEU A 53 10.44 18.89 -21.18
C LEU A 53 11.31 19.86 -21.97
N LYS A 54 12.33 20.47 -21.33
CA LYS A 54 13.33 21.35 -21.94
C LYS A 54 12.73 22.58 -22.68
N VAL A 55 11.60 23.07 -22.19
CA VAL A 55 10.91 24.21 -22.80
C VAL A 55 11.33 25.54 -22.16
N LYS A 56 11.48 26.59 -22.99
CA LYS A 56 11.79 27.96 -22.56
C LYS A 56 10.57 28.88 -22.64
N THR A 57 9.55 28.48 -23.38
CA THR A 57 8.33 29.27 -23.59
C THR A 57 7.11 28.44 -23.15
N ALA A 58 6.13 29.12 -22.57
CA ALA A 58 4.90 28.50 -22.16
C ALA A 58 3.74 29.50 -22.23
N ASN A 59 2.52 28.95 -22.23
CA ASN A 59 1.29 29.71 -22.17
C ASN A 59 0.41 29.18 -21.06
N VAL A 60 -0.48 30.00 -20.53
CA VAL A 60 -1.41 29.62 -19.46
C VAL A 60 -2.84 29.80 -19.91
N ILE A 61 -3.67 28.81 -19.65
CA ILE A 61 -5.11 28.86 -19.98
C ILE A 61 -5.89 28.62 -18.66
N TYR A 62 -6.84 29.51 -18.34
CA TYR A 62 -7.65 29.43 -17.16
C TYR A 62 -9.14 29.73 -17.40
N ASP A 63 -10.03 29.26 -16.50
CA ASP A 63 -11.46 29.59 -16.52
C ASP A 63 -11.67 31.03 -16.02
N LYS A 64 -12.16 31.92 -16.88
CA LYS A 64 -12.46 33.34 -16.60
C LYS A 64 -13.39 33.51 -15.40
N SER A 65 -14.31 32.56 -15.16
CA SER A 65 -15.25 32.65 -14.05
C SER A 65 -14.60 32.33 -12.68
N SER A 66 -13.37 31.82 -12.65
CA SER A 66 -12.71 31.34 -11.43
C SER A 66 -11.57 32.27 -10.99
N LYS A 67 -11.81 33.11 -9.98
CA LYS A 67 -10.77 33.96 -9.39
C LYS A 67 -9.61 33.15 -8.81
N ASN A 68 -9.87 31.93 -8.33
CA ASN A 68 -8.81 31.04 -7.80
C ASN A 68 -7.86 30.61 -8.92
N GLN A 69 -8.38 30.25 -10.10
CA GLN A 69 -7.57 29.83 -11.24
C GLN A 69 -6.81 31.01 -11.86
N GLN A 70 -7.41 32.20 -11.88
CA GLN A 70 -6.70 33.44 -12.26
C GLN A 70 -5.50 33.65 -11.32
N THR A 71 -5.69 33.56 -10.00
CA THR A 71 -4.58 33.69 -9.03
C THR A 71 -3.53 32.59 -9.25
N GLN A 72 -3.94 31.36 -9.52
CA GLN A 72 -3.02 30.25 -9.79
C GLN A 72 -2.21 30.48 -11.08
N SER A 73 -2.80 31.03 -12.13
CA SER A 73 -2.10 31.37 -13.36
C SER A 73 -0.97 32.40 -13.14
N GLU A 74 -1.20 33.37 -12.27
CA GLU A 74 -0.16 34.35 -11.89
C GLU A 74 0.96 33.71 -11.06
N VAL A 75 0.63 32.77 -10.17
CA VAL A 75 1.63 32.01 -9.38
C VAL A 75 2.47 31.12 -10.31
N ILE A 76 1.86 30.45 -11.30
CA ILE A 76 2.58 29.67 -12.31
C ILE A 76 3.51 30.57 -13.13
N LYS A 77 3.03 31.72 -13.60
CA LYS A 77 3.85 32.70 -14.34
C LYS A 77 5.08 33.08 -13.49
N SER A 78 4.85 33.53 -12.27
CA SER A 78 5.94 33.93 -11.37
C SER A 78 6.95 32.81 -11.14
N ALA A 79 6.49 31.58 -10.95
CA ALA A 79 7.38 30.42 -10.72
C ALA A 79 8.16 30.04 -12.00
N PHE A 80 7.53 30.10 -13.18
CA PHE A 80 8.16 29.73 -14.42
C PHE A 80 9.21 30.77 -14.86
N GLU A 81 9.00 32.06 -14.57
CA GLU A 81 9.89 33.16 -14.93
C GLU A 81 10.97 33.43 -13.86
N ALA A 82 10.83 32.92 -12.63
CA ALA A 82 11.68 33.25 -11.47
C ALA A 82 13.19 33.03 -11.67
N ASN A 83 13.59 32.11 -12.55
CA ASN A 83 15.00 31.78 -12.78
C ASN A 83 15.57 32.40 -14.08
N GLY A 84 14.82 33.28 -14.76
CA GLY A 84 15.23 33.91 -16.00
C GLY A 84 15.34 32.97 -17.22
N ASN A 85 15.04 31.68 -17.02
CA ASN A 85 15.17 30.63 -18.03
C ASN A 85 13.87 30.34 -18.79
N GLY A 86 12.75 30.90 -18.35
CA GLY A 86 11.44 30.68 -18.94
C GLY A 86 10.69 31.99 -19.15
N LYS A 87 9.76 32.00 -20.11
CA LYS A 87 8.90 33.15 -20.43
C LYS A 87 7.47 32.67 -20.69
N ILE A 88 6.50 33.21 -19.97
CA ILE A 88 5.09 33.05 -20.30
C ILE A 88 4.78 34.06 -21.41
N GLN A 89 4.43 33.56 -22.60
CA GLN A 89 4.12 34.39 -23.74
C GLN A 89 2.73 34.98 -23.61
N ARG A 90 1.73 34.16 -23.26
CA ARG A 90 0.33 34.59 -23.11
C ARG A 90 -0.36 33.89 -21.95
N ILE A 91 -1.38 34.59 -21.44
CA ILE A 91 -2.33 34.08 -20.47
C ILE A 91 -3.73 34.27 -21.04
N TRP A 92 -4.42 33.19 -21.38
CA TRP A 92 -5.76 33.22 -21.94
C TRP A 92 -6.82 32.88 -20.88
N ALA A 93 -7.90 33.65 -20.90
CA ALA A 93 -9.09 33.42 -20.08
C ALA A 93 -10.19 32.79 -20.93
N VAL A 94 -10.50 31.55 -20.72
CA VAL A 94 -11.61 30.86 -21.41
C VAL A 94 -12.93 31.30 -20.77
N ASP A 95 -13.86 31.74 -21.58
CA ASP A 95 -15.22 32.03 -21.12
C ASP A 95 -15.98 30.71 -20.93
N SER A 96 -16.38 30.41 -19.72
CA SER A 96 -17.11 29.18 -19.38
C SER A 96 -18.63 29.30 -19.50
N ASP A 97 -19.14 30.50 -19.84
CA ASP A 97 -20.55 30.69 -20.14
C ASP A 97 -20.94 29.86 -21.38
N PRO A 98 -21.99 29.01 -21.31
CA PRO A 98 -22.40 28.17 -22.43
C PRO A 98 -22.62 28.93 -23.75
N ALA A 99 -23.07 30.17 -23.70
CA ALA A 99 -23.29 30.99 -24.90
C ALA A 99 -21.97 31.39 -25.61
N ASN A 100 -20.90 31.63 -24.86
CA ASN A 100 -19.63 32.15 -25.38
C ASN A 100 -18.53 31.08 -25.41
N ARG A 101 -18.70 29.97 -24.74
CA ARG A 101 -17.69 28.95 -24.48
C ARG A 101 -17.04 28.44 -25.75
N LYS A 102 -17.85 28.00 -26.70
CA LYS A 102 -17.34 27.43 -27.96
C LYS A 102 -16.53 28.43 -28.76
N SER A 103 -17.02 29.68 -28.90
CA SER A 103 -16.30 30.73 -29.62
C SER A 103 -15.01 31.14 -28.92
N SER A 104 -15.03 31.26 -27.59
CA SER A 104 -13.84 31.57 -26.80
C SER A 104 -12.77 30.47 -26.93
N ILE A 105 -13.14 29.19 -26.86
CA ILE A 105 -12.22 28.08 -27.05
C ILE A 105 -11.64 28.11 -28.48
N GLN A 106 -12.48 28.26 -29.51
CA GLN A 106 -12.06 28.28 -30.90
C GLN A 106 -11.10 29.44 -31.21
N GLN A 107 -11.35 30.61 -30.64
CA GLN A 107 -10.45 31.75 -30.76
C GLN A 107 -9.07 31.44 -30.19
N ILE A 108 -9.00 30.94 -28.94
CA ILE A 108 -7.73 30.61 -28.26
C ILE A 108 -6.98 29.51 -29.02
N VAL A 109 -7.65 28.45 -29.47
CA VAL A 109 -7.04 27.36 -30.25
C VAL A 109 -6.48 27.88 -31.59
N ASN A 110 -7.17 28.83 -32.27
CA ASN A 110 -6.68 29.45 -33.49
C ASN A 110 -5.45 30.34 -33.23
N GLU A 111 -5.42 31.07 -32.11
CA GLU A 111 -4.27 31.87 -31.71
C GLU A 111 -3.06 30.98 -31.41
N ILE A 112 -3.24 29.82 -30.69
CA ILE A 112 -2.18 28.83 -30.46
C ILE A 112 -1.67 28.27 -31.80
N ALA A 113 -2.56 27.96 -32.73
CA ALA A 113 -2.20 27.41 -34.04
C ALA A 113 -1.41 28.40 -34.91
N ALA A 114 -1.61 29.70 -34.70
CA ALA A 114 -0.89 30.75 -35.41
C ALA A 114 0.52 31.01 -34.85
N GLU A 115 0.85 30.49 -33.69
CA GLU A 115 2.16 30.64 -33.03
C GLU A 115 2.97 29.33 -33.13
N PRO A 116 3.93 29.19 -34.07
CA PRO A 116 4.68 27.93 -34.26
C PRO A 116 5.46 27.48 -33.02
N GLU A 117 5.82 28.43 -32.15
CA GLU A 117 6.56 28.20 -30.91
C GLU A 117 5.69 28.40 -29.65
N ALA A 118 4.40 28.06 -29.71
CA ALA A 118 3.50 28.24 -28.58
C ALA A 118 3.95 27.49 -27.30
N GLY A 119 4.97 26.66 -27.40
CA GLY A 119 5.58 25.96 -26.27
C GLY A 119 4.62 25.03 -25.57
N ILE A 120 4.78 24.93 -24.24
CA ILE A 120 3.93 24.11 -23.39
C ILE A 120 2.68 24.89 -22.93
N LEU A 121 1.58 24.19 -22.69
CA LEU A 121 0.32 24.75 -22.20
C LEU A 121 0.09 24.38 -20.74
N PHE A 122 0.07 25.34 -19.84
CA PHE A 122 -0.43 25.18 -18.49
C PHE A 122 -1.95 25.34 -18.50
N LEU A 123 -2.66 24.23 -18.36
CA LEU A 123 -4.13 24.19 -18.36
C LEU A 123 -4.64 24.24 -16.92
N THR A 124 -4.87 25.44 -16.38
CA THR A 124 -5.36 25.65 -15.00
C THR A 124 -6.89 25.65 -14.92
N ILE A 125 -7.53 24.74 -15.66
CA ILE A 125 -8.98 24.57 -15.69
C ILE A 125 -9.36 23.38 -14.82
N SER A 126 -10.18 23.58 -13.79
CA SER A 126 -10.63 22.50 -12.88
C SER A 126 -12.00 21.91 -13.25
N LYS A 127 -12.78 22.59 -14.10
CA LYS A 127 -14.05 22.06 -14.60
C LYS A 127 -13.78 21.05 -15.71
N GLU A 128 -14.13 19.78 -15.44
CA GLU A 128 -13.84 18.67 -16.38
C GLU A 128 -14.49 18.87 -17.77
N ASP A 129 -15.70 19.40 -17.80
CA ASP A 129 -16.43 19.66 -19.06
C ASP A 129 -15.76 20.75 -19.90
N LEU A 130 -15.29 21.83 -19.27
CA LEU A 130 -14.58 22.91 -19.97
C LEU A 130 -13.20 22.44 -20.47
N ALA A 131 -12.48 21.65 -19.66
CA ALA A 131 -11.21 21.06 -20.04
C ALA A 131 -11.36 20.06 -21.19
N GLU A 132 -12.42 19.25 -21.17
CA GLU A 132 -12.77 18.32 -22.25
C GLU A 132 -12.98 19.07 -23.58
N ASP A 133 -13.85 20.09 -23.59
CA ASP A 133 -14.13 20.87 -24.80
C ASP A 133 -12.86 21.54 -25.34
N PHE A 134 -12.00 22.06 -24.46
CA PHE A 134 -10.73 22.67 -24.85
C PHE A 134 -9.77 21.63 -25.47
N LEU A 135 -9.59 20.46 -24.84
CA LEU A 135 -8.71 19.41 -25.34
C LEU A 135 -9.20 18.84 -26.68
N VAL A 136 -10.51 18.67 -26.84
CA VAL A 136 -11.10 18.22 -28.10
C VAL A 136 -10.78 19.22 -29.21
N ALA A 137 -11.06 20.50 -29.00
CA ALA A 137 -10.79 21.54 -29.99
C ALA A 137 -9.29 21.62 -30.35
N LEU A 138 -8.40 21.53 -29.35
CA LEU A 138 -6.96 21.55 -29.51
C LEU A 138 -6.46 20.37 -30.36
N LYS A 139 -6.85 19.17 -30.03
CA LYS A 139 -6.40 17.94 -30.71
C LYS A 139 -7.01 17.77 -32.09
N GLN A 140 -8.28 18.15 -32.29
CA GLN A 140 -8.94 18.17 -33.61
C GLN A 140 -8.31 19.21 -34.55
N LYS A 141 -7.71 20.27 -34.02
CA LYS A 141 -6.91 21.24 -34.82
C LYS A 141 -5.52 20.68 -35.20
N GLY A 142 -5.15 19.49 -34.69
CA GLY A 142 -3.86 18.82 -34.94
C GLY A 142 -2.70 19.38 -34.10
N LEU A 143 -2.97 20.11 -33.04
CA LEU A 143 -1.95 20.68 -32.16
C LEU A 143 -1.36 19.65 -31.22
N LYS A 144 -0.03 19.60 -31.12
CA LYS A 144 0.73 18.58 -30.35
C LYS A 144 1.44 19.16 -29.12
N ASN A 145 1.01 20.32 -28.64
CA ASN A 145 1.60 20.95 -27.46
C ASN A 145 1.55 20.00 -26.26
N SER A 146 2.65 19.94 -25.52
CA SER A 146 2.63 19.28 -24.22
C SER A 146 1.74 20.06 -23.25
N ILE A 147 0.96 19.35 -22.44
CA ILE A 147 -0.03 19.95 -21.53
C ILE A 147 0.33 19.59 -20.10
N LEU A 148 0.46 20.60 -19.24
CA LEU A 148 0.49 20.45 -17.79
C LEU A 148 -0.87 20.92 -17.25
N GLY A 149 -1.69 19.94 -16.86
CA GLY A 149 -3.06 20.18 -16.43
C GLY A 149 -3.20 20.47 -14.93
N GLU A 150 -4.41 20.85 -14.57
CA GLU A 150 -4.82 21.08 -13.18
C GLU A 150 -4.98 19.75 -12.42
N GLN A 151 -4.71 19.78 -11.11
CA GLN A 151 -4.86 18.61 -10.22
C GLN A 151 -6.24 17.97 -10.31
N ALA A 152 -7.30 18.77 -10.47
CA ALA A 152 -8.68 18.26 -10.56
C ALA A 152 -8.89 17.31 -11.74
N LEU A 153 -8.11 17.44 -12.81
CA LEU A 153 -8.17 16.57 -13.99
C LEU A 153 -7.45 15.23 -13.79
N GLY A 154 -6.70 15.08 -12.70
CA GLY A 154 -5.89 13.89 -12.39
C GLY A 154 -6.74 12.71 -11.90
N ARG A 155 -7.65 12.22 -12.73
CA ARG A 155 -8.52 11.06 -12.48
C ARG A 155 -8.67 10.25 -13.77
N GLU A 156 -8.63 8.92 -13.65
CA GLU A 156 -8.90 8.05 -14.80
C GLU A 156 -10.31 8.26 -15.38
N SER A 157 -11.27 8.67 -14.53
CA SER A 157 -12.63 9.03 -14.98
C SER A 157 -12.65 10.21 -15.93
N PHE A 158 -11.70 11.14 -15.81
CA PHE A 158 -11.56 12.25 -16.76
C PHE A 158 -11.14 11.74 -18.14
N ALA A 159 -10.14 10.87 -18.24
CA ALA A 159 -9.73 10.29 -19.52
C ALA A 159 -10.87 9.49 -20.20
N LYS A 160 -11.67 8.75 -19.41
CA LYS A 160 -12.83 8.00 -19.93
C LYS A 160 -13.98 8.86 -20.46
N ARG A 161 -13.99 10.17 -20.19
CA ARG A 161 -14.99 11.08 -20.77
C ARG A 161 -14.88 11.18 -22.29
N PHE A 162 -13.69 10.89 -22.82
CA PHE A 162 -13.39 10.94 -24.24
C PHE A 162 -13.82 9.68 -25.00
N ASP A 163 -14.24 8.60 -24.35
CA ASP A 163 -14.69 7.34 -24.98
C ASP A 163 -15.82 7.52 -26.03
N LYS A 164 -16.55 8.62 -25.93
CA LYS A 164 -17.64 8.97 -26.88
C LYS A 164 -17.15 9.47 -28.23
N TYR A 165 -15.87 9.92 -28.35
CA TYR A 165 -15.30 10.45 -29.58
C TYR A 165 -14.68 9.35 -30.44
N ASP A 166 -14.80 9.49 -31.76
CA ASP A 166 -14.34 8.46 -32.70
C ASP A 166 -12.81 8.35 -32.76
N GLU A 167 -12.09 9.45 -32.55
CA GLU A 167 -10.63 9.47 -32.45
C GLU A 167 -10.15 8.63 -31.27
N GLU A 168 -10.82 8.73 -30.13
CA GLU A 168 -10.49 7.96 -28.92
C GLU A 168 -10.77 6.46 -29.12
N LYS A 169 -11.87 6.10 -29.78
CA LYS A 169 -12.20 4.69 -30.09
C LYS A 169 -11.16 4.06 -31.02
N LYS A 170 -10.58 4.84 -31.95
CA LYS A 170 -9.52 4.39 -32.86
C LYS A 170 -8.16 4.27 -32.16
N SER A 171 -7.88 5.18 -31.24
CA SER A 171 -6.60 5.26 -30.51
C SER A 171 -6.86 5.69 -29.07
N ILE A 172 -6.88 4.72 -28.15
CA ILE A 172 -7.10 4.98 -26.71
C ILE A 172 -6.03 5.96 -26.22
N GLY A 173 -6.46 7.01 -25.55
CA GLY A 173 -5.60 8.10 -25.05
C GLY A 173 -5.35 9.22 -26.06
N PHE A 174 -6.02 9.23 -27.22
CA PHE A 174 -5.82 10.25 -28.26
C PHE A 174 -5.88 11.69 -27.70
N PHE A 175 -6.82 11.97 -26.80
CA PHE A 175 -6.98 13.32 -26.24
C PHE A 175 -6.11 13.57 -25.00
N THR A 176 -5.76 12.55 -24.23
CA THR A 176 -5.15 12.74 -22.91
C THR A 176 -3.72 12.22 -22.79
N ASP A 177 -3.29 11.27 -23.62
CA ASP A 177 -1.94 10.71 -23.52
C ASP A 177 -0.87 11.78 -23.69
N GLY A 178 0.15 11.73 -22.81
CA GLY A 178 1.18 12.75 -22.74
C GLY A 178 0.81 14.00 -21.94
N MET A 179 -0.43 14.12 -21.45
CA MET A 179 -0.81 15.16 -20.51
C MET A 179 -0.30 14.86 -19.12
N TYR A 180 0.35 15.83 -18.48
CA TYR A 180 0.87 15.74 -17.12
C TYR A 180 -0.08 16.42 -16.15
N VAL A 181 -0.25 15.84 -14.96
CA VAL A 181 -1.09 16.40 -13.89
C VAL A 181 -0.42 16.23 -12.53
N PRO A 182 -0.41 17.27 -11.66
CA PRO A 182 0.14 17.18 -10.32
C PRO A 182 -0.85 16.47 -9.39
N LEU A 183 -0.36 15.52 -8.58
CA LEU A 183 -1.18 14.77 -7.63
C LEU A 183 -0.47 14.64 -6.29
N PRO A 184 -1.20 14.56 -5.16
CA PRO A 184 -0.60 14.32 -3.85
C PRO A 184 -0.24 12.84 -3.62
N ILE A 185 -0.81 11.93 -4.40
CA ILE A 185 -0.55 10.49 -4.34
C ILE A 185 -0.63 9.88 -5.74
N LEU A 186 0.27 8.96 -6.02
CA LEU A 186 0.26 8.08 -7.19
C LEU A 186 0.29 6.64 -6.71
N PHE A 187 -0.74 5.87 -7.04
CA PHE A 187 -0.87 4.50 -6.55
C PHE A 187 0.16 3.54 -7.16
N ASP A 188 0.67 3.82 -8.34
CA ASP A 188 1.72 3.02 -8.98
C ASP A 188 3.08 3.11 -8.27
N SER A 189 3.32 4.18 -7.50
CA SER A 189 4.55 4.41 -6.72
C SER A 189 4.26 4.58 -5.22
N ALA A 190 3.14 4.05 -4.75
CA ALA A 190 2.74 4.12 -3.36
C ALA A 190 3.08 2.83 -2.59
N GLY A 191 3.30 2.97 -1.29
CA GLY A 191 3.62 1.86 -0.39
C GLY A 191 2.43 0.97 -0.02
N ALA A 192 2.69 -0.05 0.80
CA ALA A 192 1.74 -1.08 1.17
C ALA A 192 0.42 -0.53 1.75
N ASP A 193 0.48 0.45 2.66
CA ASP A 193 -0.73 1.01 3.31
C ASP A 193 -1.67 1.67 2.28
N ALA A 194 -1.11 2.32 1.25
CA ALA A 194 -1.90 2.91 0.17
C ALA A 194 -2.52 1.85 -0.75
N GLN A 195 -1.84 0.73 -0.98
CA GLN A 195 -2.39 -0.38 -1.76
C GLN A 195 -3.48 -1.13 -0.99
N ASP A 196 -3.31 -1.29 0.33
CA ASP A 196 -4.35 -1.86 1.19
C ASP A 196 -5.60 -0.98 1.21
N PHE A 197 -5.43 0.35 1.28
CA PHE A 197 -6.53 1.31 1.12
C PHE A 197 -7.19 1.19 -0.27
N LEU A 198 -6.39 1.14 -1.34
CA LEU A 198 -6.88 0.99 -2.72
C LEU A 198 -7.74 -0.27 -2.85
N SER A 199 -7.24 -1.41 -2.39
CA SER A 199 -7.95 -2.70 -2.45
C SER A 199 -9.24 -2.67 -1.61
N ALA A 200 -9.17 -2.16 -0.38
CA ALA A 200 -10.35 -2.04 0.49
C ALA A 200 -11.42 -1.13 -0.11
N TYR A 201 -11.01 0.00 -0.72
CA TYR A 201 -11.92 0.92 -1.38
C TYR A 201 -12.58 0.29 -2.62
N GLN A 202 -11.79 -0.41 -3.45
CA GLN A 202 -12.29 -1.09 -4.64
C GLN A 202 -13.30 -2.19 -4.26
N ASN A 203 -13.02 -2.97 -3.23
CA ASN A 203 -13.91 -4.01 -2.73
C ASN A 203 -15.23 -3.44 -2.18
N ALA A 204 -15.16 -2.30 -1.48
CA ALA A 204 -16.35 -1.68 -0.89
C ALA A 204 -17.23 -0.95 -1.92
N TYR A 205 -16.63 -0.30 -2.92
CA TYR A 205 -17.32 0.63 -3.81
C TYR A 205 -17.27 0.25 -5.29
N ASN A 206 -16.56 -0.80 -5.66
CA ASN A 206 -16.31 -1.24 -7.05
C ASN A 206 -15.78 -0.09 -7.96
N LYS A 207 -14.94 0.79 -7.37
CA LYS A 207 -14.35 1.96 -8.04
C LYS A 207 -12.93 2.19 -7.54
N THR A 208 -12.06 2.71 -8.40
CA THR A 208 -10.74 3.20 -7.99
C THR A 208 -10.89 4.50 -7.21
N PRO A 209 -10.28 4.65 -6.02
CA PRO A 209 -10.30 5.90 -5.27
C PRO A 209 -9.57 6.99 -6.03
N SER A 210 -10.12 8.20 -6.03
CA SER A 210 -9.39 9.37 -6.46
C SER A 210 -8.42 9.86 -5.37
N TYR A 211 -7.50 10.75 -5.72
CA TYR A 211 -6.63 11.40 -4.73
C TYR A 211 -7.44 12.11 -3.61
N LEU A 212 -8.66 12.58 -3.91
CA LEU A 212 -9.57 13.17 -2.90
C LEU A 212 -9.92 12.15 -1.82
N GLY A 213 -10.34 10.94 -2.22
CA GLY A 213 -10.65 9.86 -1.29
C GLY A 213 -9.47 9.52 -0.39
N ALA A 214 -8.27 9.41 -0.95
CA ALA A 214 -7.04 9.16 -0.20
C ALA A 214 -6.73 10.29 0.81
N LYS A 215 -6.83 11.55 0.38
CA LYS A 215 -6.52 12.70 1.27
C LYS A 215 -7.56 12.91 2.36
N PHE A 216 -8.84 12.64 2.12
CA PHE A 216 -9.87 12.68 3.18
C PHE A 216 -9.73 11.50 4.14
N TYR A 217 -9.33 10.33 3.67
CA TYR A 217 -8.98 9.20 4.54
C TYR A 217 -7.81 9.55 5.45
N GLU A 218 -6.73 10.15 4.93
CA GLU A 218 -5.61 10.63 5.74
C GLU A 218 -6.03 11.71 6.75
N ALA A 219 -6.90 12.65 6.34
CA ALA A 219 -7.42 13.67 7.25
C ALA A 219 -8.21 13.04 8.42
N ALA A 220 -8.98 11.98 8.13
CA ALA A 220 -9.70 11.23 9.16
C ALA A 220 -8.74 10.49 10.11
N ILE A 221 -7.68 9.86 9.59
CA ILE A 221 -6.65 9.20 10.42
C ILE A 221 -6.00 10.22 11.37
N VAL A 222 -5.59 11.39 10.86
CA VAL A 222 -4.97 12.45 11.67
C VAL A 222 -5.94 12.98 12.71
N ALA A 223 -7.21 13.17 12.36
CA ALA A 223 -8.24 13.63 13.28
C ALA A 223 -8.50 12.62 14.41
N VAL A 224 -8.64 11.34 14.07
CA VAL A 224 -8.87 10.25 15.04
C VAL A 224 -7.68 10.10 15.99
N ASP A 225 -6.45 10.17 15.49
CA ASP A 225 -5.24 10.12 16.32
C ASP A 225 -5.17 11.30 17.29
N ALA A 226 -5.46 12.51 16.80
CA ALA A 226 -5.48 13.72 17.65
C ALA A 226 -6.56 13.66 18.73
N ILE A 227 -7.77 13.20 18.40
CA ILE A 227 -8.87 13.02 19.36
C ILE A 227 -8.49 11.96 20.40
N ARG A 228 -7.92 10.83 19.98
CA ARG A 228 -7.47 9.77 20.89
C ARG A 228 -6.40 10.28 21.87
N LYS A 229 -5.43 11.06 21.40
CA LYS A 229 -4.37 11.64 22.22
C LYS A 229 -4.88 12.76 23.15
N ALA A 230 -5.85 13.52 22.69
CA ALA A 230 -6.50 14.58 23.50
C ALA A 230 -7.37 14.00 24.60
N ASN A 231 -7.94 12.81 24.42
CA ASN A 231 -8.83 12.13 25.37
C ASN A 231 -9.95 13.06 25.90
N PRO A 232 -10.79 13.64 25.03
CA PRO A 232 -11.77 14.65 25.41
C PRO A 232 -12.85 14.08 26.34
N ARG A 233 -13.37 14.91 27.23
CA ARG A 233 -14.43 14.55 28.20
C ARG A 233 -15.80 14.40 27.55
N LEU A 234 -16.00 15.01 26.37
CA LEU A 234 -17.23 14.93 25.55
C LEU A 234 -18.50 15.39 26.27
N THR A 235 -18.38 16.40 27.15
CA THR A 235 -19.51 17.04 27.81
C THR A 235 -19.78 18.43 27.24
N PRO A 236 -21.02 18.95 27.28
CA PRO A 236 -21.28 20.33 26.83
C PRO A 236 -20.44 21.38 27.54
N ALA A 237 -20.16 21.18 28.84
CA ALA A 237 -19.34 22.10 29.65
C ALA A 237 -17.85 22.06 29.29
N SER A 238 -17.33 20.92 28.81
CA SER A 238 -15.93 20.77 28.45
C SER A 238 -15.65 21.05 26.96
N LEU A 239 -16.63 21.33 26.16
CA LEU A 239 -16.53 21.38 24.70
C LEU A 239 -15.42 22.34 24.19
N THR A 240 -15.25 23.50 24.83
CA THR A 240 -14.20 24.46 24.44
C THR A 240 -12.82 23.95 24.80
N ASP A 241 -12.67 23.37 25.99
CA ASP A 241 -11.41 22.79 26.45
C ASP A 241 -11.04 21.55 25.63
N ASP A 242 -12.03 20.70 25.34
CA ASP A 242 -11.83 19.50 24.51
C ASP A 242 -11.35 19.85 23.10
N ARG A 243 -11.90 20.90 22.48
CA ARG A 243 -11.46 21.41 21.18
C ARG A 243 -10.02 21.94 21.23
N GLU A 244 -9.66 22.66 22.31
CA GLU A 244 -8.30 23.15 22.50
C GLU A 244 -7.32 21.99 22.66
N GLN A 245 -7.65 20.97 23.44
CA GLN A 245 -6.81 19.77 23.61
C GLN A 245 -6.59 19.03 22.27
N VAL A 246 -7.62 18.93 21.44
CA VAL A 246 -7.49 18.36 20.08
C VAL A 246 -6.58 19.22 19.20
N ARG A 247 -6.73 20.56 19.24
CA ARG A 247 -5.83 21.48 18.53
C ARG A 247 -4.38 21.31 18.97
N GLU A 248 -4.14 21.20 20.28
CA GLU A 248 -2.80 20.98 20.81
C GLU A 248 -2.22 19.63 20.41
N ALA A 249 -3.04 18.58 20.42
CA ALA A 249 -2.63 17.26 19.95
C ALA A 249 -2.22 17.29 18.47
N LEU A 250 -2.94 18.02 17.62
CA LEU A 250 -2.54 18.26 16.21
C LEU A 250 -1.24 19.05 16.12
N ALA A 251 -1.08 20.12 16.91
CA ALA A 251 0.12 20.97 16.92
C ALA A 251 1.38 20.22 17.41
N LYS A 252 1.22 19.20 18.25
CA LYS A 252 2.32 18.32 18.71
C LYS A 252 2.84 17.37 17.61
N LEU A 253 2.11 17.17 16.52
CA LEU A 253 2.60 16.47 15.34
C LEU A 253 3.51 17.39 14.51
N ASN A 254 4.62 17.86 15.06
CA ASN A 254 5.41 18.96 14.50
C ASN A 254 6.77 18.56 13.91
N ASN A 255 7.09 17.28 13.84
CA ASN A 255 8.33 16.79 13.24
C ASN A 255 8.22 15.32 12.84
N ARG A 256 9.22 14.81 12.09
CA ARG A 256 9.26 13.44 11.59
C ARG A 256 9.23 12.36 12.68
N LYS A 257 9.78 12.62 13.89
CA LYS A 257 9.85 11.63 14.98
C LYS A 257 8.48 11.30 15.57
N VAL A 258 7.60 12.31 15.61
CA VAL A 258 6.22 12.18 16.12
C VAL A 258 5.19 12.10 15.01
N GLY A 259 5.63 12.15 13.75
CA GLY A 259 4.76 12.08 12.57
C GLY A 259 3.93 10.81 12.53
N LEU A 260 2.69 10.93 12.04
CA LEU A 260 1.77 9.83 11.84
C LEU A 260 1.95 9.23 10.45
N ARG A 261 1.99 7.90 10.35
CA ARG A 261 2.08 7.21 9.07
C ARG A 261 0.74 7.30 8.34
N GLY A 262 0.76 7.92 7.16
CA GLY A 262 -0.38 8.01 6.23
C GLY A 262 -0.12 7.26 4.93
N LEU A 263 -1.04 7.40 3.98
CA LEU A 263 -0.93 6.78 2.65
C LEU A 263 0.19 7.42 1.80
N THR A 264 0.45 8.72 2.03
CA THR A 264 1.46 9.52 1.29
C THR A 264 2.81 9.60 2.01
N GLY A 265 2.98 8.84 3.09
CA GLY A 265 4.17 8.86 3.94
C GLY A 265 3.91 9.41 5.33
N LEU A 266 4.93 10.02 5.95
CA LEU A 266 4.79 10.60 7.28
C LEU A 266 4.07 11.95 7.23
N LEU A 267 3.02 12.07 8.03
CA LEU A 267 2.21 13.28 8.20
C LEU A 267 2.63 13.99 9.50
N TYR A 268 3.17 15.17 9.34
CA TYR A 268 3.51 16.10 10.44
C TYR A 268 3.38 17.53 9.90
N PHE A 269 3.30 18.51 10.80
CA PHE A 269 3.02 19.89 10.46
C PHE A 269 4.23 20.79 10.76
N ASN A 270 4.52 21.72 9.87
CA ASN A 270 5.47 22.80 10.14
C ASN A 270 4.85 23.93 10.98
N SER A 271 5.59 25.03 11.22
CA SER A 271 5.13 26.19 11.97
C SER A 271 3.83 26.80 11.46
N ASP A 272 3.59 26.71 10.15
CA ASP A 272 2.40 27.23 9.48
C ASP A 272 1.26 26.20 9.42
N ARG A 273 1.39 25.08 10.12
CA ARG A 273 0.42 23.98 10.17
C ARG A 273 0.19 23.32 8.82
N ASN A 274 1.20 23.37 7.94
CA ASN A 274 1.24 22.66 6.67
C ASN A 274 2.05 21.38 6.82
N SER A 275 1.61 20.30 6.19
CA SER A 275 2.42 19.12 6.02
C SER A 275 3.29 19.27 4.77
N ASP A 276 4.60 19.04 4.91
CA ASP A 276 5.57 19.12 3.80
C ASP A 276 5.44 17.88 2.89
N GLN A 277 4.34 17.83 2.13
CA GLN A 277 4.08 16.74 1.20
C GLN A 277 4.63 17.09 -0.19
N PRO A 278 5.33 16.15 -0.85
CA PRO A 278 5.83 16.38 -2.19
C PRO A 278 4.67 16.45 -3.21
N VAL A 279 4.83 17.32 -4.20
CA VAL A 279 3.98 17.29 -5.39
C VAL A 279 4.47 16.16 -6.29
N ARG A 280 3.65 15.15 -6.51
CA ARG A 280 3.92 14.07 -7.46
C ARG A 280 3.36 14.44 -8.81
N LEU A 281 4.09 14.12 -9.88
CA LEU A 281 3.62 14.38 -11.23
C LEU A 281 3.21 13.06 -11.89
N ALA A 282 1.96 12.99 -12.32
CA ALA A 282 1.42 11.91 -13.12
C ALA A 282 1.44 12.25 -14.60
N GLN A 283 1.41 11.24 -15.44
CA GLN A 283 1.18 11.33 -16.87
C GLN A 283 0.04 10.39 -17.25
N PHE A 284 -0.85 10.83 -18.13
CA PHE A 284 -1.83 9.95 -18.75
C PHE A 284 -1.17 9.05 -19.80
N GLN A 285 -1.46 7.75 -19.73
CA GLN A 285 -1.11 6.76 -20.74
C GLN A 285 -2.20 5.70 -20.83
N ASN A 286 -2.84 5.53 -21.98
CA ASN A 286 -3.94 4.59 -22.20
C ASN A 286 -5.04 4.70 -21.14
N HIS A 287 -5.52 5.90 -20.84
CA HIS A 287 -6.50 6.26 -19.78
C HIS A 287 -6.03 6.03 -18.35
N LYS A 288 -4.83 5.50 -18.13
CA LYS A 288 -4.26 5.32 -16.79
C LYS A 288 -3.42 6.51 -16.39
N LEU A 289 -3.38 6.75 -15.09
CA LEU A 289 -2.46 7.71 -14.49
C LEU A 289 -1.24 6.93 -13.98
N ILE A 290 -0.09 7.21 -14.56
CA ILE A 290 1.19 6.64 -14.17
C ILE A 290 2.11 7.73 -13.66
N SER A 291 3.07 7.40 -12.82
CA SER A 291 4.12 8.32 -12.38
C SER A 291 4.86 8.87 -13.61
N ALA A 292 5.03 10.17 -13.74
CA ALA A 292 5.84 10.74 -14.80
C ALA A 292 7.31 10.29 -14.66
N SER A 293 8.05 10.19 -15.76
CA SER A 293 9.40 9.60 -15.83
C SER A 293 10.43 10.19 -14.87
N GLN A 294 10.19 11.38 -14.36
CA GLN A 294 10.97 12.03 -13.33
C GLN A 294 10.07 12.66 -12.28
N GLN A 295 10.51 12.61 -11.02
CA GLN A 295 9.89 13.25 -9.87
C GLN A 295 10.87 14.21 -9.21
N PHE A 296 10.37 15.15 -8.44
CA PHE A 296 11.19 16.11 -7.70
C PHE A 296 10.79 16.12 -6.24
N THR A 297 11.80 16.02 -5.36
CA THR A 297 11.60 16.09 -3.90
C THR A 297 12.48 17.19 -3.35
N GLN A 298 11.88 18.12 -2.58
CA GLN A 298 12.61 19.23 -1.99
C GLN A 298 13.66 18.75 -0.99
N ILE A 299 14.84 19.34 -1.05
CA ILE A 299 15.93 19.09 -0.11
C ILE A 299 15.75 20.01 1.09
N THR A 300 15.55 19.44 2.27
CA THR A 300 15.30 20.20 3.52
C THR A 300 16.58 20.72 4.18
N ASN A 301 17.72 20.07 3.95
CA ASN A 301 19.01 20.43 4.56
C ASN A 301 20.10 20.52 3.49
N PRO A 302 20.05 21.52 2.59
CA PRO A 302 20.99 21.62 1.47
C PRO A 302 22.44 21.88 1.92
N GLU A 303 22.64 22.44 3.13
CA GLU A 303 23.96 22.71 3.72
C GLU A 303 24.78 21.45 4.02
N ARG A 304 24.12 20.25 4.02
CA ARG A 304 24.78 18.96 4.25
C ARG A 304 25.28 18.29 2.97
N LEU A 305 25.02 18.92 1.82
CA LEU A 305 25.35 18.37 0.50
C LEU A 305 26.47 19.18 -0.14
N ASN A 306 27.27 18.51 -0.96
CA ASN A 306 28.17 19.19 -1.87
C ASN A 306 27.35 19.68 -3.08
N LEU A 307 26.65 20.81 -2.90
CA LEU A 307 25.73 21.36 -3.91
C LEU A 307 26.38 21.56 -5.27
N PRO A 308 27.64 22.10 -5.40
CA PRO A 308 28.28 22.22 -6.70
C PRO A 308 28.44 20.88 -7.42
N LYS A 309 28.93 19.84 -6.71
CA LYS A 309 29.09 18.48 -7.25
C LYS A 309 27.77 17.88 -7.72
N GLU A 310 26.72 18.01 -6.90
CA GLU A 310 25.40 17.43 -7.20
C GLU A 310 24.67 18.18 -8.35
N LEU A 311 24.87 19.49 -8.47
CA LEU A 311 24.36 20.28 -9.59
C LEU A 311 25.06 19.91 -10.90
N GLU A 312 26.39 19.78 -10.88
CA GLU A 312 27.18 19.36 -12.04
C GLU A 312 26.81 17.94 -12.49
N ALA A 313 26.61 17.03 -11.54
CA ALA A 313 26.13 15.66 -11.81
C ALA A 313 24.68 15.61 -12.31
N GLY A 314 23.93 16.72 -12.21
CA GLY A 314 22.51 16.78 -12.58
C GLY A 314 21.58 15.97 -11.69
N SER A 315 22.07 15.54 -10.51
CA SER A 315 21.30 14.79 -9.52
C SER A 315 20.32 15.67 -8.74
N ILE A 316 20.59 16.98 -8.69
CA ILE A 316 19.71 17.99 -8.10
C ILE A 316 19.43 19.12 -9.10
N VAL A 317 18.36 19.83 -8.84
CA VAL A 317 18.01 21.06 -9.57
C VAL A 317 17.75 22.19 -8.59
N ARG A 318 18.11 23.43 -8.99
CA ARG A 318 17.81 24.64 -8.23
C ARG A 318 16.58 25.33 -8.81
N ALA A 319 15.67 25.76 -7.94
CA ALA A 319 14.53 26.59 -8.29
C ALA A 319 14.37 27.73 -7.27
N GLY A 320 14.77 28.92 -7.64
CA GLY A 320 14.88 30.06 -6.74
C GLY A 320 15.96 29.82 -5.67
N ASP A 321 15.53 29.84 -4.42
CA ASP A 321 16.34 29.59 -3.21
C ASP A 321 16.33 28.14 -2.75
N GLN A 322 15.59 27.27 -3.42
CA GLN A 322 15.39 25.87 -3.04
C GLN A 322 16.09 24.90 -3.97
N TYR A 323 16.44 23.74 -3.42
CA TYR A 323 17.05 22.63 -4.16
C TYR A 323 16.15 21.43 -4.11
N PHE A 324 16.14 20.65 -5.21
CA PHE A 324 15.29 19.46 -5.35
C PHE A 324 16.12 18.29 -5.86
N TRP A 325 15.97 17.13 -5.25
CA TRP A 325 16.43 15.87 -5.82
C TRP A 325 15.67 15.58 -7.12
N ARG A 326 16.40 15.15 -8.14
CA ARG A 326 15.83 14.61 -9.38
C ARG A 326 15.74 13.10 -9.26
N GLN A 327 14.54 12.59 -9.01
CA GLN A 327 14.27 11.17 -8.89
C GLN A 327 13.83 10.60 -10.24
N ARG A 328 14.58 9.63 -10.76
CA ARG A 328 14.18 8.89 -11.96
C ARG A 328 13.14 7.84 -11.58
N VAL A 329 12.09 7.74 -12.39
CA VAL A 329 11.07 6.70 -12.26
C VAL A 329 11.41 5.53 -13.19
N VAL A 330 11.40 4.33 -12.64
CA VAL A 330 11.56 3.07 -13.34
C VAL A 330 10.27 2.27 -13.17
N TYR A 331 9.57 2.03 -14.26
CA TYR A 331 8.39 1.17 -14.24
C TYR A 331 8.85 -0.27 -14.17
N ALA A 332 8.48 -0.97 -13.12
CA ALA A 332 8.87 -2.34 -12.86
C ALA A 332 7.66 -3.18 -12.46
N ALA A 333 7.68 -4.45 -12.78
CA ALA A 333 6.74 -5.42 -12.24
C ALA A 333 7.34 -6.81 -12.22
N MET A 334 6.72 -7.67 -11.43
CA MET A 334 7.04 -9.09 -11.33
C MET A 334 5.79 -9.89 -11.70
N ASP A 335 5.89 -10.82 -12.63
CA ASP A 335 4.79 -11.72 -13.03
C ASP A 335 5.10 -13.14 -12.59
N ILE A 336 4.28 -13.68 -11.70
CA ILE A 336 4.48 -15.00 -11.11
C ILE A 336 4.09 -16.07 -12.13
N ASN A 337 5.09 -16.83 -12.59
CA ASN A 337 4.90 -17.98 -13.48
C ASN A 337 4.49 -19.22 -12.68
N LYS A 338 5.13 -19.48 -11.52
CA LYS A 338 4.83 -20.64 -10.70
C LYS A 338 5.27 -20.46 -9.24
N LEU A 339 4.41 -20.88 -8.31
CA LEU A 339 4.76 -21.17 -6.93
C LEU A 339 4.80 -22.69 -6.75
N ASN A 340 5.96 -23.23 -6.35
CA ASN A 340 6.16 -24.68 -6.32
C ASN A 340 5.96 -25.27 -4.93
N ARG A 341 6.51 -24.63 -3.91
CA ARG A 341 6.57 -25.15 -2.54
C ARG A 341 6.46 -24.00 -1.54
N ILE A 342 5.67 -24.22 -0.51
CA ILE A 342 5.64 -23.40 0.71
C ILE A 342 6.03 -24.32 1.85
N ASP A 343 7.13 -24.03 2.50
CA ASP A 343 7.69 -24.79 3.63
C ASP A 343 7.55 -23.99 4.93
N LYS A 344 8.25 -24.40 5.98
CA LYS A 344 8.18 -23.84 7.33
C LYS A 344 8.59 -22.36 7.45
N SER A 345 9.55 -21.92 6.63
CA SER A 345 10.11 -20.57 6.67
C SER A 345 10.48 -20.02 5.30
N THR A 346 10.19 -20.80 4.24
CA THR A 346 10.56 -20.45 2.87
C THR A 346 9.46 -20.81 1.88
N PHE A 347 9.54 -20.23 0.69
CA PHE A 347 8.75 -20.64 -0.46
C PHE A 347 9.60 -20.56 -1.72
N THR A 348 9.27 -21.39 -2.72
CA THR A 348 9.96 -21.40 -4.01
C THR A 348 9.09 -20.77 -5.08
N ALA A 349 9.63 -19.77 -5.79
CA ALA A 349 8.96 -19.05 -6.86
C ALA A 349 9.77 -19.05 -8.16
N ASP A 350 9.06 -19.10 -9.28
CA ASP A 350 9.53 -18.86 -10.64
C ASP A 350 8.69 -17.72 -11.21
N PHE A 351 9.34 -16.63 -11.61
CA PHE A 351 8.65 -15.41 -12.06
C PHE A 351 9.50 -14.65 -13.07
N TYR A 352 8.84 -13.75 -13.80
CA TYR A 352 9.48 -12.77 -14.64
C TYR A 352 9.53 -11.43 -13.91
N VAL A 353 10.65 -10.69 -14.07
CA VAL A 353 10.77 -9.30 -13.66
C VAL A 353 11.18 -8.45 -14.85
N TRP A 354 10.51 -7.33 -15.07
CA TRP A 354 10.89 -6.40 -16.12
C TRP A 354 10.98 -4.98 -15.64
N PHE A 355 11.72 -4.20 -16.42
CA PHE A 355 11.98 -2.79 -16.19
C PHE A 355 11.76 -2.02 -17.49
N ARG A 356 11.05 -0.87 -17.39
CA ARG A 356 10.96 0.12 -18.44
C ARG A 356 11.45 1.45 -17.89
N TYR A 357 12.46 2.05 -18.49
CA TYR A 357 13.13 3.23 -17.95
C TYR A 357 13.78 4.08 -19.04
N SER A 358 13.95 5.38 -18.76
CA SER A 358 14.70 6.33 -19.60
C SER A 358 16.14 6.50 -19.10
N GLY A 359 17.06 6.90 -20.00
CA GLY A 359 18.45 7.20 -19.67
C GLY A 359 19.39 6.00 -19.79
N ASN A 360 20.70 6.26 -19.58
CA ASN A 360 21.79 5.31 -19.84
C ASN A 360 22.19 4.50 -18.59
N ASP A 361 21.90 5.01 -17.39
CA ASP A 361 22.22 4.29 -16.17
C ASP A 361 21.32 3.05 -16.01
N ASP A 362 21.92 1.96 -15.61
CA ASP A 362 21.23 0.68 -15.50
C ASP A 362 20.56 0.51 -14.12
N PRO A 363 19.22 0.63 -14.02
CA PRO A 363 18.50 0.43 -12.77
C PRO A 363 18.21 -1.05 -12.49
N THR A 364 18.64 -1.96 -13.35
CA THR A 364 18.34 -3.40 -13.21
C THR A 364 19.32 -4.13 -12.29
N LYS A 365 20.31 -3.43 -11.75
CA LYS A 365 21.22 -3.94 -10.72
C LYS A 365 20.52 -4.02 -9.38
N ILE A 366 19.62 -4.98 -9.26
CA ILE A 366 18.81 -5.23 -8.08
C ILE A 366 19.32 -6.46 -7.32
N GLN A 367 18.89 -6.57 -6.05
CA GLN A 367 19.07 -7.75 -5.23
C GLN A 367 17.74 -8.20 -4.65
N PHE A 368 17.65 -9.48 -4.29
CA PHE A 368 16.51 -10.05 -3.56
C PHE A 368 16.98 -10.35 -2.14
N PRO A 369 16.72 -9.47 -1.15
CA PRO A 369 17.29 -9.61 0.19
C PRO A 369 16.78 -10.85 0.94
N ASP A 370 15.61 -11.36 0.58
CA ASP A 370 15.03 -12.54 1.21
C ASP A 370 15.37 -13.86 0.47
N ALA A 371 16.19 -13.81 -0.60
CA ALA A 371 16.62 -15.01 -1.29
C ALA A 371 17.49 -15.91 -0.40
N VAL A 372 17.23 -17.21 -0.44
CA VAL A 372 18.06 -18.21 0.25
C VAL A 372 19.29 -18.49 -0.59
N VAL A 373 20.44 -18.00 -0.12
CA VAL A 373 21.73 -18.28 -0.75
C VAL A 373 22.19 -19.66 -0.30
N ASN A 374 22.42 -20.57 -1.25
CA ASN A 374 22.98 -21.88 -0.95
C ASN A 374 24.45 -21.73 -0.53
N SER A 375 24.83 -22.28 0.62
CA SER A 375 26.20 -22.28 1.12
C SER A 375 27.21 -22.99 0.17
N VAL A 376 26.70 -23.88 -0.68
CA VAL A 376 27.51 -24.61 -1.69
C VAL A 376 27.76 -23.78 -2.94
N ASN A 377 26.84 -22.84 -3.26
CA ASN A 377 27.00 -21.91 -4.39
C ASN A 377 26.55 -20.52 -4.02
N PRO A 378 27.36 -19.75 -3.28
CA PRO A 378 27.00 -18.41 -2.79
C PRO A 378 26.83 -17.40 -3.93
N THR A 379 27.24 -17.73 -5.15
CA THR A 379 27.04 -16.91 -6.35
C THR A 379 25.90 -17.40 -7.24
N ALA A 380 25.14 -18.42 -6.81
CA ALA A 380 23.97 -18.85 -7.56
C ALA A 380 22.97 -17.70 -7.59
N PRO A 381 22.86 -16.99 -8.69
CA PRO A 381 22.00 -15.85 -8.76
C PRO A 381 20.56 -16.34 -8.71
N VAL A 382 19.75 -15.60 -8.04
CA VAL A 382 18.30 -15.72 -8.14
C VAL A 382 17.83 -15.53 -9.59
N PHE A 383 18.62 -14.82 -10.39
CA PHE A 383 18.43 -14.71 -11.84
C PHE A 383 18.83 -15.99 -12.57
N ASP A 384 17.98 -16.45 -13.48
CA ASP A 384 18.24 -17.61 -14.36
C ASP A 384 19.43 -17.36 -15.30
N SER A 385 19.66 -16.07 -15.66
CA SER A 385 20.82 -15.57 -16.44
C SER A 385 21.17 -14.15 -15.98
N LYS A 386 22.46 -13.80 -16.04
CA LYS A 386 22.93 -12.42 -15.83
C LYS A 386 22.44 -11.48 -16.92
N ASP A 387 22.23 -12.01 -18.13
CA ASP A 387 21.72 -11.25 -19.26
C ASP A 387 20.20 -11.28 -19.31
N PRO A 388 19.55 -10.18 -19.75
CA PRO A 388 18.12 -10.15 -19.92
C PRO A 388 17.68 -11.12 -21.03
N ILE A 389 16.57 -11.82 -20.81
CA ILE A 389 15.93 -12.67 -21.84
C ILE A 389 15.53 -11.82 -23.06
N LYS A 390 15.14 -10.58 -22.81
CA LYS A 390 14.78 -9.61 -23.84
C LYS A 390 15.25 -8.22 -23.46
N ALA A 391 15.92 -7.54 -24.39
CA ALA A 391 16.32 -6.16 -24.30
C ALA A 391 15.95 -5.43 -25.58
N GLN A 392 15.23 -4.32 -25.45
CA GLN A 392 14.83 -3.48 -26.58
C GLN A 392 14.55 -2.06 -26.13
N VAL A 393 14.51 -1.12 -27.07
CA VAL A 393 14.04 0.26 -26.84
C VAL A 393 12.67 0.42 -27.51
N VAL A 394 11.66 0.83 -26.77
CA VAL A 394 10.30 1.05 -27.27
C VAL A 394 9.81 2.39 -26.74
N ASP A 395 9.35 3.27 -27.64
CA ASP A 395 8.86 4.62 -27.31
C ASP A 395 9.85 5.44 -26.45
N GLY A 396 11.15 5.32 -26.76
CA GLY A 396 12.22 6.00 -26.03
C GLY A 396 12.55 5.45 -24.64
N LEU A 397 11.91 4.36 -24.23
CA LEU A 397 12.19 3.65 -22.99
C LEU A 397 12.99 2.37 -23.26
N ASN A 398 14.03 2.13 -22.48
CA ASN A 398 14.69 0.85 -22.41
C ASN A 398 13.75 -0.17 -21.76
N TYR A 399 13.57 -1.32 -22.38
CA TYR A 399 12.86 -2.46 -21.82
C TYR A 399 13.84 -3.60 -21.58
N ARG A 400 13.84 -4.16 -20.38
CA ARG A 400 14.62 -5.36 -20.03
C ARG A 400 13.76 -6.33 -19.25
N LEU A 401 13.79 -7.60 -19.65
CA LEU A 401 13.05 -8.71 -19.06
C LEU A 401 14.02 -9.77 -18.56
N PHE A 402 13.84 -10.19 -17.32
CA PHE A 402 14.61 -11.28 -16.69
C PHE A 402 13.66 -12.36 -16.20
N ARG A 403 14.15 -13.60 -16.10
CA ARG A 403 13.51 -14.69 -15.40
C ARG A 403 14.28 -14.96 -14.12
N VAL A 404 13.53 -15.17 -13.04
CA VAL A 404 14.08 -15.40 -11.70
C VAL A 404 13.48 -16.69 -11.16
N ARG A 405 14.34 -17.55 -10.63
CA ARG A 405 13.95 -18.78 -9.96
C ARG A 405 14.74 -18.90 -8.67
N GLY A 406 14.03 -19.14 -7.56
CA GLY A 406 14.72 -19.23 -6.28
C GLY A 406 13.81 -19.61 -5.14
N GLU A 407 14.45 -19.84 -4.03
CA GLU A 407 13.83 -20.01 -2.73
C GLU A 407 13.96 -18.71 -1.93
N PHE A 408 12.87 -18.30 -1.28
CA PHE A 408 12.77 -17.03 -0.56
C PHE A 408 12.34 -17.28 0.87
N ARG A 409 12.99 -16.62 1.83
CA ARG A 409 12.62 -16.63 3.24
C ARG A 409 11.34 -15.83 3.44
N ASN A 410 10.51 -16.30 4.36
CA ASN A 410 9.29 -15.59 4.74
C ASN A 410 8.99 -15.83 6.22
N ALA A 411 8.54 -14.79 6.91
CA ALA A 411 8.06 -14.92 8.28
C ALA A 411 6.59 -15.37 8.27
N PHE A 412 6.35 -16.62 8.62
CA PHE A 412 5.01 -17.18 8.72
C PHE A 412 4.44 -17.02 10.14
N ASP A 413 3.13 -16.80 10.24
CA ASP A 413 2.40 -16.80 11.51
C ASP A 413 1.55 -18.09 11.59
N PHE A 414 1.88 -18.97 12.54
CA PHE A 414 1.21 -20.25 12.74
C PHE A 414 0.24 -20.25 13.92
N ARG A 415 -0.06 -19.11 14.56
CA ARG A 415 -0.96 -19.07 15.74
C ARG A 415 -2.29 -19.73 15.46
N ASP A 416 -2.85 -19.51 14.28
CA ASP A 416 -4.14 -20.05 13.85
C ASP A 416 -4.02 -21.38 13.10
N TYR A 417 -2.85 -22.01 13.07
CA TYR A 417 -2.65 -23.26 12.33
C TYR A 417 -3.61 -24.36 12.78
N PRO A 418 -4.32 -25.06 11.87
CA PRO A 418 -4.23 -25.09 10.41
C PRO A 418 -5.19 -24.14 9.67
N PHE A 419 -5.84 -23.21 10.36
CA PHE A 419 -6.79 -22.22 9.80
C PHE A 419 -6.08 -20.95 9.32
N ASP A 420 -4.77 -21.02 9.17
CA ASP A 420 -3.91 -19.90 8.86
C ASP A 420 -4.02 -19.43 7.41
N SER A 421 -3.89 -18.12 7.24
CA SER A 421 -3.59 -17.48 5.95
C SER A 421 -2.21 -16.87 6.04
N GLN A 422 -1.37 -17.16 5.05
CA GLN A 422 0.01 -16.68 5.02
C GLN A 422 0.19 -15.60 3.96
N LYS A 423 1.02 -14.62 4.26
CA LYS A 423 1.43 -13.57 3.34
C LYS A 423 2.83 -13.86 2.85
N LEU A 424 2.96 -14.27 1.59
CA LEU A 424 4.25 -14.51 0.95
C LEU A 424 4.74 -13.20 0.37
N ASN A 425 5.86 -12.70 0.88
CA ASN A 425 6.47 -11.46 0.41
C ASN A 425 7.64 -11.78 -0.53
N LEU A 426 7.58 -11.23 -1.73
CA LEU A 426 8.65 -11.28 -2.70
C LEU A 426 9.06 -9.85 -3.01
N ARG A 427 10.31 -9.47 -2.68
CA ARG A 427 10.80 -8.12 -2.86
C ARG A 427 12.19 -8.07 -3.46
N PHE A 428 12.44 -7.01 -4.20
CA PHE A 428 13.77 -6.60 -4.59
C PHE A 428 14.05 -5.17 -4.14
N ASP A 429 15.30 -4.83 -3.99
CA ASP A 429 15.80 -3.46 -3.83
C ASP A 429 17.01 -3.18 -4.71
N ASN A 430 17.32 -1.91 -4.89
CA ASN A 430 18.53 -1.46 -5.58
C ASN A 430 19.58 -1.05 -4.54
N PRO A 431 20.68 -1.80 -4.38
CA PRO A 431 21.66 -1.50 -3.34
C PRO A 431 22.59 -0.32 -3.67
N ASN A 432 22.51 0.22 -4.90
CA ASN A 432 23.47 1.22 -5.39
C ASN A 432 22.92 2.65 -5.43
N LEU A 433 21.60 2.80 -5.50
CA LEU A 433 20.94 4.10 -5.65
C LEU A 433 19.94 4.30 -4.51
N SER A 434 19.97 5.50 -3.90
CA SER A 434 19.00 5.86 -2.85
C SER A 434 17.63 6.23 -3.43
N THR A 435 16.62 6.25 -2.56
CA THR A 435 15.26 6.73 -2.91
C THR A 435 15.25 8.20 -3.33
N ASP A 436 16.27 8.97 -3.00
CA ASP A 436 16.41 10.36 -3.47
C ASP A 436 16.71 10.45 -4.98
N ARG A 437 17.26 9.39 -5.57
CA ARG A 437 17.65 9.34 -6.99
C ARG A 437 16.79 8.44 -7.86
N LEU A 438 16.16 7.42 -7.25
CA LEU A 438 15.42 6.39 -7.97
C LEU A 438 14.12 6.02 -7.26
N VAL A 439 13.06 5.83 -8.04
CA VAL A 439 11.77 5.30 -7.59
C VAL A 439 11.35 4.18 -8.53
N TYR A 440 11.05 2.99 -7.99
CA TYR A 440 10.36 1.95 -8.75
C TYR A 440 8.86 2.17 -8.64
N ALA A 441 8.23 2.38 -9.79
CA ALA A 441 6.78 2.45 -9.93
C ALA A 441 6.26 1.13 -10.52
N ILE A 442 5.11 0.68 -10.06
CA ILE A 442 4.43 -0.49 -10.61
C ILE A 442 4.07 -0.20 -12.07
N ASP A 443 4.52 -1.03 -13.00
CA ASP A 443 4.16 -0.92 -14.42
C ASP A 443 2.70 -1.31 -14.67
N THR A 444 1.78 -0.45 -14.28
CA THR A 444 0.33 -0.71 -14.42
C THR A 444 -0.15 -0.76 -15.86
N VAL A 445 0.66 -0.29 -16.81
CA VAL A 445 0.38 -0.39 -18.26
C VAL A 445 0.76 -1.75 -18.80
N GLY A 446 1.94 -2.26 -18.40
CA GLY A 446 2.46 -3.56 -18.82
C GLY A 446 1.90 -4.73 -18.03
N LEU A 447 1.56 -4.52 -16.76
CA LEU A 447 1.05 -5.55 -15.87
C LEU A 447 -0.47 -5.69 -16.02
N ARG A 448 -0.92 -6.88 -16.40
CA ARG A 448 -2.33 -7.25 -16.29
C ARG A 448 -2.56 -7.80 -14.89
N LEU A 449 -3.12 -6.98 -14.01
CA LEU A 449 -3.53 -7.43 -12.68
C LEU A 449 -4.59 -8.53 -12.83
N PRO A 450 -4.47 -9.66 -12.09
CA PRO A 450 -5.47 -10.72 -12.11
C PRO A 450 -6.83 -10.14 -11.69
N ARG A 451 -7.87 -10.39 -12.49
CA ARG A 451 -9.26 -10.22 -12.05
C ARG A 451 -9.67 -11.48 -11.31
N ASP A 452 -10.68 -11.41 -10.43
CA ASP A 452 -11.11 -12.54 -9.58
C ASP A 452 -11.28 -13.87 -10.31
N LYS A 453 -11.75 -13.84 -11.58
CA LYS A 453 -11.87 -15.02 -12.44
C LYS A 453 -10.54 -15.60 -12.95
N ASP A 454 -9.46 -14.84 -12.86
CA ASP A 454 -8.10 -15.22 -13.27
C ASP A 454 -7.28 -15.78 -12.11
N LEU A 455 -7.78 -15.70 -10.87
CA LEU A 455 -7.14 -16.23 -9.66
C LEU A 455 -7.02 -17.76 -9.66
N GLU A 456 -7.82 -18.46 -10.46
CA GLU A 456 -7.73 -19.91 -10.67
C GLU A 456 -6.60 -20.32 -11.64
N ARG A 457 -5.82 -19.34 -12.12
CA ARG A 457 -4.79 -19.59 -13.13
C ARG A 457 -3.63 -20.45 -12.66
N LYS A 458 -3.09 -21.18 -13.64
CA LYS A 458 -1.96 -22.12 -13.63
C LYS A 458 -0.79 -21.85 -12.64
N PRO A 459 -0.36 -20.60 -12.31
CA PRO A 459 0.80 -20.40 -11.44
C PRO A 459 0.64 -20.98 -10.03
N PHE A 460 -0.60 -21.03 -9.55
CA PHE A 460 -0.91 -21.43 -8.17
C PHE A 460 -1.49 -22.86 -8.08
N GLN A 461 -1.73 -23.53 -9.21
CA GLN A 461 -2.29 -24.90 -9.27
C GLN A 461 -1.36 -25.95 -8.65
N GLY A 462 -0.05 -25.68 -8.56
CA GLY A 462 0.93 -26.56 -7.94
C GLY A 462 0.83 -26.62 -6.41
N LEU A 463 0.12 -25.71 -5.78
CA LEU A 463 -0.03 -25.61 -4.32
C LEU A 463 -1.17 -26.51 -3.83
N GLN A 464 -0.92 -27.82 -3.69
CA GLN A 464 -1.96 -28.79 -3.29
C GLN A 464 -2.63 -28.47 -1.94
N LEU A 465 -1.88 -27.92 -0.99
CA LEU A 465 -2.34 -27.62 0.38
C LEU A 465 -2.80 -26.18 0.58
N TRP A 466 -2.71 -25.33 -0.44
CA TRP A 466 -2.98 -23.91 -0.35
C TRP A 466 -3.93 -23.45 -1.45
N THR A 467 -4.71 -22.43 -1.13
CA THR A 467 -5.55 -21.70 -2.09
C THR A 467 -5.04 -20.28 -2.17
N PHE A 468 -4.79 -19.78 -3.37
CA PHE A 468 -4.43 -18.39 -3.59
C PHE A 468 -5.66 -17.48 -3.37
N LYS A 469 -5.48 -16.34 -2.69
CA LYS A 469 -6.55 -15.40 -2.38
C LYS A 469 -6.35 -14.06 -3.08
N ASP A 470 -5.16 -13.46 -2.95
CA ASP A 470 -4.91 -12.10 -3.42
C ASP A 470 -3.42 -11.87 -3.71
N ILE A 471 -3.17 -10.89 -4.59
CA ILE A 471 -1.83 -10.39 -4.90
C ILE A 471 -1.83 -8.86 -4.87
N THR A 472 -0.95 -8.29 -4.09
CA THR A 472 -0.78 -6.84 -3.95
C THR A 472 0.64 -6.46 -4.34
N TYR A 473 0.77 -5.49 -5.25
CA TYR A 473 2.05 -4.87 -5.63
C TYR A 473 2.19 -3.53 -4.92
N PHE A 474 3.36 -3.22 -4.42
CA PHE A 474 3.60 -1.92 -3.77
C PHE A 474 5.07 -1.50 -3.88
N GLN A 475 5.28 -0.19 -3.92
CA GLN A 475 6.62 0.38 -3.78
C GLN A 475 7.11 0.11 -2.35
N ASP A 476 8.33 -0.37 -2.27
CA ASP A 476 8.99 -0.67 -0.99
C ASP A 476 10.31 0.09 -0.89
N SER A 477 10.84 0.17 0.32
CA SER A 477 12.18 0.70 0.55
C SER A 477 12.87 -0.07 1.66
N SER A 478 14.13 -0.42 1.41
CA SER A 478 15.00 -0.98 2.43
C SER A 478 15.72 0.14 3.16
N ARG A 479 15.62 0.17 4.49
CA ARG A 479 16.27 1.19 5.33
C ARG A 479 17.52 0.64 5.96
N SER A 480 18.64 1.32 5.74
CA SER A 480 19.87 1.06 6.47
C SER A 480 20.11 2.14 7.52
N THR A 481 20.30 1.72 8.77
CA THR A 481 20.78 2.58 9.86
C THR A 481 22.31 2.63 9.92
N SER A 482 22.98 1.78 9.14
CA SER A 482 24.43 1.73 9.01
C SER A 482 24.89 2.58 7.84
N THR A 483 25.95 3.34 8.01
CA THR A 483 26.63 4.04 6.92
C THR A 483 27.31 3.08 5.96
N GLN A 484 27.42 1.79 6.32
CA GLN A 484 28.18 0.76 5.57
C GLN A 484 29.63 1.16 5.30
N GLY A 485 30.17 2.12 6.08
CA GLY A 485 31.52 2.64 5.89
C GLY A 485 31.65 3.67 4.77
N ASP A 486 30.54 4.14 4.21
CA ASP A 486 30.56 5.19 3.18
C ASP A 486 31.00 6.54 3.81
N PRO A 487 32.14 7.11 3.37
CA PRO A 487 32.63 8.36 3.90
C PRO A 487 31.68 9.53 3.73
N ASP A 488 30.86 9.57 2.67
CA ASP A 488 29.91 10.62 2.40
C ASP A 488 28.74 10.61 3.41
N LEU A 489 28.56 9.52 4.16
CA LEU A 489 27.54 9.33 5.19
C LEU A 489 28.08 9.48 6.62
N PHE A 490 29.41 9.66 6.79
CA PHE A 490 30.00 9.89 8.12
C PHE A 490 29.45 11.18 8.73
N GLN A 491 29.13 11.14 10.02
CA GLN A 491 28.57 12.25 10.80
C GLN A 491 27.14 12.67 10.38
N SER A 492 26.53 11.98 9.42
CA SER A 492 25.13 12.18 9.10
C SER A 492 24.27 11.21 9.92
N ASN A 493 23.29 11.72 10.70
CA ASN A 493 22.21 10.88 11.23
C ASN A 493 21.20 10.51 10.13
N VAL A 494 21.67 10.39 8.89
CA VAL A 494 20.81 10.13 7.73
C VAL A 494 20.63 8.64 7.59
N GLN A 495 19.39 8.18 7.66
CA GLN A 495 19.01 6.84 7.23
C GLN A 495 19.00 6.83 5.70
N VAL A 496 19.81 5.98 5.10
CA VAL A 496 19.76 5.75 3.65
C VAL A 496 18.62 4.79 3.37
N GLU A 497 17.73 5.20 2.47
CA GLU A 497 16.65 4.36 1.99
C GLU A 497 16.96 3.92 0.56
N TYR A 498 16.95 2.61 0.32
CA TYR A 498 17.15 2.02 -1.01
C TYR A 498 15.80 1.67 -1.61
N PRO A 499 15.51 2.12 -2.85
CA PRO A 499 14.23 1.87 -3.49
C PRO A 499 14.07 0.41 -3.89
N GLY A 500 12.87 -0.09 -3.75
CA GLY A 500 12.51 -1.45 -4.14
C GLY A 500 11.05 -1.55 -4.59
N LEU A 501 10.68 -2.76 -4.97
CA LEU A 501 9.31 -3.15 -5.28
C LEU A 501 9.01 -4.48 -4.60
N SER A 502 7.82 -4.60 -4.05
CA SER A 502 7.36 -5.80 -3.36
C SER A 502 6.06 -6.32 -3.94
N ILE A 503 5.92 -7.65 -3.91
CA ILE A 503 4.66 -8.35 -4.11
C ILE A 503 4.32 -9.05 -2.81
N ARG A 504 3.08 -8.91 -2.37
CA ARG A 504 2.50 -9.67 -1.27
C ARG A 504 1.41 -10.58 -1.82
N MET A 505 1.63 -11.88 -1.75
CA MET A 505 0.68 -12.91 -2.15
C MET A 505 0.03 -13.50 -0.91
N THR A 506 -1.28 -13.45 -0.81
CA THR A 506 -2.03 -14.06 0.28
C THR A 506 -2.49 -15.45 -0.12
N VAL A 507 -2.08 -16.45 0.67
CA VAL A 507 -2.47 -17.84 0.47
C VAL A 507 -3.19 -18.36 1.72
N LYS A 508 -4.28 -19.11 1.53
CA LYS A 508 -5.07 -19.74 2.59
C LYS A 508 -4.85 -21.24 2.55
N ARG A 509 -4.66 -21.86 3.73
CA ARG A 509 -4.48 -23.32 3.83
C ARG A 509 -5.80 -24.05 3.57
N ARG A 510 -5.72 -25.19 2.86
CA ARG A 510 -6.85 -26.12 2.66
C ARG A 510 -7.01 -26.98 3.92
N THR A 511 -7.89 -26.57 4.81
CA THR A 511 -8.01 -27.12 6.17
C THR A 511 -8.69 -28.49 6.20
N LEU A 512 -9.68 -28.78 5.34
CA LEU A 512 -10.46 -30.02 5.41
C LEU A 512 -9.61 -31.29 5.32
N VAL A 513 -8.64 -31.33 4.39
CA VAL A 513 -7.73 -32.49 4.25
C VAL A 513 -6.86 -32.68 5.50
N PHE A 514 -6.42 -31.57 6.09
CA PHE A 514 -5.63 -31.59 7.31
C PHE A 514 -6.46 -32.09 8.50
N LEU A 515 -7.68 -31.57 8.66
CA LEU A 515 -8.59 -31.97 9.74
C LEU A 515 -8.92 -33.46 9.70
N SER A 516 -9.23 -33.99 8.49
CA SER A 516 -9.52 -35.42 8.33
C SER A 516 -8.33 -36.30 8.72
N LYS A 517 -7.09 -35.89 8.47
CA LYS A 517 -5.91 -36.67 8.80
C LYS A 517 -5.49 -36.59 10.26
N ASN A 518 -5.68 -35.44 10.92
CA ASN A 518 -5.16 -35.20 12.27
C ASN A 518 -6.23 -35.18 13.37
N ILE A 519 -7.45 -34.71 13.09
CA ILE A 519 -8.52 -34.62 14.08
C ILE A 519 -9.31 -35.94 14.18
N LEU A 520 -9.54 -36.64 13.05
CA LEU A 520 -10.29 -37.88 13.04
C LEU A 520 -9.71 -38.94 14.02
N PRO A 521 -8.38 -39.20 14.04
CA PRO A 521 -7.81 -40.13 15.05
C PRO A 521 -8.07 -39.70 16.49
N LEU A 522 -7.99 -38.39 16.80
CA LEU A 522 -8.27 -37.85 18.12
C LEU A 522 -9.74 -38.02 18.53
N ILE A 523 -10.67 -37.82 17.59
CA ILE A 523 -12.10 -38.03 17.82
C ILE A 523 -12.35 -39.51 18.13
N LEU A 524 -11.80 -40.45 17.36
CA LEU A 524 -11.96 -41.87 17.56
C LEU A 524 -11.38 -42.32 18.89
N LEU A 525 -10.19 -41.83 19.28
CA LEU A 525 -9.59 -42.08 20.58
C LEU A 525 -10.45 -41.51 21.72
N SER A 526 -10.99 -40.28 21.55
CA SER A 526 -11.88 -39.68 22.55
C SER A 526 -13.15 -40.49 22.76
N LEU A 527 -13.75 -41.00 21.67
CA LEU A 527 -14.92 -41.90 21.77
C LEU A 527 -14.59 -43.21 22.46
N LEU A 528 -13.43 -43.82 22.18
CA LEU A 528 -12.96 -45.03 22.86
C LEU A 528 -12.81 -44.78 24.37
N VAL A 529 -12.18 -43.65 24.73
CA VAL A 529 -12.02 -43.24 26.14
C VAL A 529 -13.38 -42.99 26.81
N TYR A 530 -14.34 -42.37 26.11
CA TYR A 530 -15.70 -42.19 26.60
C TYR A 530 -16.41 -43.54 26.86
N CYS A 531 -16.26 -44.50 25.94
CA CYS A 531 -16.83 -45.84 26.10
C CYS A 531 -16.35 -46.54 27.39
N CYS A 532 -15.13 -46.25 27.85
CA CYS A 532 -14.61 -46.83 29.09
C CYS A 532 -15.41 -46.42 30.35
N LEU A 533 -16.12 -45.28 30.33
CA LEU A 533 -16.96 -44.83 31.44
C LEU A 533 -18.20 -45.71 31.64
N PHE A 534 -18.63 -46.48 30.64
CA PHE A 534 -19.76 -47.39 30.72
C PHE A 534 -19.41 -48.75 31.32
N PHE A 535 -18.11 -49.08 31.44
CA PHE A 535 -17.72 -50.33 32.09
C PHE A 535 -18.01 -50.29 33.60
N PRO A 536 -18.38 -51.43 34.25
CA PRO A 536 -18.57 -51.49 35.67
C PRO A 536 -17.26 -51.21 36.43
N TYR A 537 -17.34 -50.64 37.63
CA TYR A 537 -16.15 -50.31 38.46
C TYR A 537 -15.34 -51.53 38.87
N THR A 538 -15.94 -52.73 38.85
CA THR A 538 -15.25 -54.02 39.07
C THR A 538 -14.20 -54.28 37.97
N MET A 539 -14.36 -53.71 36.79
CA MET A 539 -13.37 -53.75 35.68
C MET A 539 -12.39 -52.59 35.78
N PHE A 540 -11.69 -52.45 36.92
CA PHE A 540 -10.78 -51.34 37.17
C PHE A 540 -9.67 -51.19 36.12
N VAL A 541 -9.06 -52.35 35.73
CA VAL A 541 -7.93 -52.35 34.79
C VAL A 541 -8.35 -51.82 33.41
N PRO A 542 -9.39 -52.33 32.71
CA PRO A 542 -9.80 -51.76 31.43
C PRO A 542 -10.20 -50.28 31.51
N ARG A 543 -10.85 -49.85 32.60
CA ARG A 543 -11.26 -48.44 32.79
C ARG A 543 -10.10 -47.46 32.91
N THR A 544 -8.92 -47.91 33.35
CA THR A 544 -7.74 -47.07 33.57
C THR A 544 -6.69 -47.25 32.47
N MET A 545 -6.50 -48.46 31.98
CA MET A 545 -5.45 -48.79 31.00
C MET A 545 -5.80 -48.25 29.59
N ALA A 546 -7.06 -48.30 29.16
CA ALA A 546 -7.44 -47.82 27.83
C ALA A 546 -7.29 -46.30 27.70
N PRO A 547 -7.74 -45.46 28.67
CA PRO A 547 -7.44 -44.03 28.64
C PRO A 547 -5.95 -43.72 28.72
N ALA A 548 -5.16 -44.47 29.50
CA ALA A 548 -3.71 -44.30 29.55
C ALA A 548 -3.02 -44.63 28.22
N SER A 549 -3.46 -45.68 27.54
CA SER A 549 -2.97 -46.03 26.19
C SER A 549 -3.38 -44.99 25.15
N ALA A 550 -4.60 -44.45 25.26
CA ALA A 550 -5.06 -43.37 24.39
C ALA A 550 -4.25 -42.06 24.61
N LEU A 551 -3.90 -41.75 25.86
CA LEU A 551 -3.02 -40.63 26.23
C LEU A 551 -1.66 -40.76 25.52
N LEU A 552 -1.03 -41.95 25.61
CA LEU A 552 0.25 -42.22 24.96
C LEU A 552 0.14 -42.06 23.44
N SER A 553 -0.93 -42.60 22.83
CA SER A 553 -1.19 -42.45 21.40
C SER A 553 -1.37 -40.97 21.02
N GLY A 554 -2.05 -40.17 21.84
CA GLY A 554 -2.21 -38.75 21.65
C GLY A 554 -0.88 -37.96 21.73
N ILE A 555 0.04 -38.36 22.64
CA ILE A 555 1.39 -37.76 22.72
C ILE A 555 2.17 -38.02 21.42
N VAL A 556 2.11 -39.24 20.89
CA VAL A 556 2.77 -39.58 19.62
C VAL A 556 2.18 -38.75 18.45
N LEU A 557 0.85 -38.58 18.42
CA LEU A 557 0.19 -37.75 17.43
C LEU A 557 0.60 -36.27 17.57
N LEU A 558 0.72 -35.74 18.79
CA LEU A 558 1.19 -34.38 19.04
C LEU A 558 2.65 -34.19 18.55
N LEU A 559 3.54 -35.15 18.85
CA LEU A 559 4.91 -35.11 18.37
C LEU A 559 4.98 -35.13 16.83
N SER A 560 4.19 -36.00 16.21
CA SER A 560 4.07 -36.02 14.72
C SER A 560 3.54 -34.73 14.15
N PHE A 561 2.59 -34.09 14.84
CA PHE A 561 2.04 -32.79 14.48
C PHE A 561 3.11 -31.68 14.61
N ASN A 562 3.81 -31.60 15.74
CA ASN A 562 4.82 -30.58 15.99
C ASN A 562 6.00 -30.68 14.99
N ASN A 563 6.35 -31.88 14.54
CA ASN A 563 7.36 -32.07 13.49
C ASN A 563 6.97 -31.43 12.12
N GLN A 564 5.70 -31.11 11.89
CA GLN A 564 5.23 -30.41 10.67
C GLN A 564 5.38 -28.90 10.77
N LEU A 565 5.58 -28.35 11.97
CA LEU A 565 5.74 -26.92 12.23
C LEU A 565 7.24 -26.56 12.38
N PRO A 566 7.61 -25.29 12.16
CA PRO A 566 8.90 -24.79 12.65
C PRO A 566 8.87 -24.68 14.19
N GLU A 567 10.05 -24.53 14.79
CA GLU A 567 10.13 -24.17 16.20
C GLU A 567 9.58 -22.75 16.39
N VAL A 568 8.43 -22.65 17.06
CA VAL A 568 7.77 -21.39 17.38
C VAL A 568 7.69 -21.20 18.90
N GLY A 569 7.88 -19.97 19.36
CA GLY A 569 7.85 -19.61 20.78
C GLY A 569 6.44 -19.38 21.33
N TYR A 570 5.38 -19.89 20.69
CA TYR A 570 3.98 -19.71 21.07
C TYR A 570 3.17 -20.96 20.76
N THR A 571 2.05 -21.14 21.48
CA THR A 571 1.10 -22.25 21.27
C THR A 571 0.25 -21.98 20.03
N VAL A 572 0.07 -23.00 19.19
CA VAL A 572 -0.78 -22.92 17.98
C VAL A 572 -2.20 -23.40 18.30
N ALA A 573 -3.19 -22.97 17.51
CA ALA A 573 -4.59 -23.30 17.76
C ALA A 573 -4.86 -24.81 17.90
N MET A 574 -4.22 -25.64 17.09
CA MET A 574 -4.40 -27.09 17.13
C MET A 574 -3.85 -27.75 18.42
N GLU A 575 -2.81 -27.19 19.05
CA GLU A 575 -2.26 -27.75 20.30
C GLU A 575 -3.28 -27.71 21.44
N TYR A 576 -4.16 -26.70 21.48
CA TYR A 576 -5.23 -26.66 22.48
C TYR A 576 -6.19 -27.84 22.36
N VAL A 577 -6.41 -28.36 21.14
CA VAL A 577 -7.22 -29.57 20.94
C VAL A 577 -6.56 -30.79 21.59
N PHE A 578 -5.23 -30.92 21.44
CA PHE A 578 -4.47 -31.99 22.10
C PHE A 578 -4.49 -31.83 23.62
N TYR A 579 -4.36 -30.63 24.16
CA TYR A 579 -4.41 -30.39 25.61
C TYR A 579 -5.77 -30.79 26.21
N VAL A 580 -6.86 -30.40 25.54
CA VAL A 580 -8.22 -30.86 25.94
C VAL A 580 -8.34 -32.39 25.85
N PHE A 581 -7.81 -33.00 24.77
CA PHE A 581 -7.80 -34.46 24.63
C PHE A 581 -7.06 -35.15 25.80
N PHE A 582 -5.90 -34.63 26.22
CA PHE A 582 -5.17 -35.16 27.36
C PHE A 582 -5.97 -35.06 28.67
N CYS A 583 -6.63 -33.92 28.88
CA CYS A 583 -7.55 -33.77 30.02
C CYS A 583 -8.70 -34.79 29.96
N LEU A 584 -9.26 -35.02 28.76
CA LEU A 584 -10.31 -36.04 28.56
C LEU A 584 -9.82 -37.47 28.78
N CYS A 585 -8.55 -37.80 28.53
CA CYS A 585 -7.95 -39.08 28.85
C CYS A 585 -7.73 -39.26 30.36
N LEU A 586 -7.33 -38.23 31.09
CA LEU A 586 -7.14 -38.27 32.53
C LEU A 586 -8.47 -38.34 33.31
N PHE A 587 -9.53 -37.76 32.76
CA PHE A 587 -10.83 -37.66 33.39
C PHE A 587 -11.41 -39.05 33.82
N PRO A 588 -11.51 -40.09 32.96
CA PRO A 588 -12.02 -41.40 33.34
C PRO A 588 -11.16 -42.10 34.38
N ILE A 589 -9.85 -41.88 34.37
CA ILE A 589 -8.94 -42.43 35.39
C ILE A 589 -9.29 -41.86 36.77
N ILE A 590 -9.42 -40.52 36.85
CA ILE A 590 -9.80 -39.82 38.10
C ILE A 590 -11.20 -40.26 38.55
N VAL A 591 -12.16 -40.30 37.62
CA VAL A 591 -13.53 -40.77 37.91
C VAL A 591 -13.54 -42.20 38.45
N THR A 592 -12.70 -43.08 37.89
CA THR A 592 -12.61 -44.46 38.32
C THR A 592 -12.06 -44.57 39.75
N VAL A 593 -10.99 -43.83 40.07
CA VAL A 593 -10.40 -43.84 41.44
C VAL A 593 -11.39 -43.30 42.48
N ILE A 594 -12.02 -42.15 42.20
CA ILE A 594 -12.99 -41.55 43.12
C ILE A 594 -14.24 -42.44 43.27
N GLY A 595 -14.78 -42.95 42.15
CA GLY A 595 -15.96 -43.81 42.15
C GLY A 595 -15.75 -45.10 42.91
N THR A 596 -14.60 -45.78 42.73
CA THR A 596 -14.23 -46.96 43.47
C THR A 596 -14.15 -46.69 45.00
N LYS A 597 -13.63 -45.49 45.38
CA LYS A 597 -13.60 -45.11 46.82
C LYS A 597 -15.01 -44.88 47.35
N LEU A 598 -15.88 -44.16 46.66
CA LEU A 598 -17.26 -43.89 47.06
C LEU A 598 -18.09 -45.17 47.18
N GLU A 599 -17.88 -46.12 46.29
CA GLU A 599 -18.52 -47.43 46.32
C GLU A 599 -18.05 -48.25 47.56
N ARG A 600 -16.73 -48.28 47.79
CA ARG A 600 -16.12 -48.98 48.92
C ARG A 600 -16.56 -48.41 50.28
N ASP A 601 -16.67 -47.08 50.41
CA ASP A 601 -17.03 -46.34 51.60
C ASP A 601 -18.57 -46.36 51.84
N GLY A 602 -19.36 -47.06 51.02
CA GLY A 602 -20.79 -47.27 51.17
C GLY A 602 -21.69 -46.07 50.80
N HIS A 603 -21.17 -45.03 50.15
CA HIS A 603 -21.91 -43.80 49.76
C HIS A 603 -22.74 -43.99 48.48
N LYS A 604 -23.69 -44.94 48.46
CA LYS A 604 -24.46 -45.39 47.28
C LYS A 604 -25.16 -44.23 46.52
N LYS A 605 -25.75 -43.25 47.20
CA LYS A 605 -26.41 -42.10 46.55
C LYS A 605 -25.38 -41.19 45.87
N ALA A 606 -24.31 -40.80 46.55
CA ALA A 606 -23.24 -39.99 46.02
C ALA A 606 -22.56 -40.67 44.80
N PHE A 607 -22.30 -41.94 44.87
CA PHE A 607 -21.76 -42.75 43.77
C PHE A 607 -22.65 -42.72 42.52
N LYS A 608 -23.99 -42.90 42.67
CA LYS A 608 -24.92 -42.87 41.54
C LYS A 608 -24.91 -41.51 40.83
N TYR A 609 -25.00 -40.40 41.60
CA TYR A 609 -24.97 -39.04 41.02
C TYR A 609 -23.62 -38.74 40.41
N PHE A 610 -22.51 -39.12 41.01
CA PHE A 610 -21.17 -38.94 40.50
C PHE A 610 -20.95 -39.66 39.15
N ASN A 611 -21.44 -40.91 39.05
CA ASN A 611 -21.35 -41.66 37.79
C ASN A 611 -22.19 -41.03 36.68
N ILE A 612 -23.43 -40.59 36.95
CA ILE A 612 -24.27 -39.90 35.96
C ILE A 612 -23.63 -38.59 35.56
N ALA A 613 -23.14 -37.80 36.50
CA ALA A 613 -22.48 -36.52 36.21
C ALA A 613 -21.24 -36.71 35.31
N SER A 614 -20.42 -37.74 35.57
CA SER A 614 -19.23 -38.00 34.74
C SER A 614 -19.56 -38.37 33.29
N LEU A 615 -20.67 -39.11 33.06
CA LEU A 615 -21.17 -39.46 31.74
C LEU A 615 -21.69 -38.24 30.96
N ILE A 616 -22.16 -37.20 31.67
CA ILE A 616 -22.66 -35.96 31.07
C ILE A 616 -21.52 -34.95 30.84
N ILE A 617 -20.62 -34.81 31.82
CA ILE A 617 -19.52 -33.82 31.77
C ILE A 617 -18.57 -34.11 30.62
N TYR A 618 -18.22 -35.37 30.35
CA TYR A 618 -17.29 -35.74 29.28
C TYR A 618 -17.74 -35.25 27.91
N PRO A 619 -18.94 -35.64 27.40
CA PRO A 619 -19.39 -35.14 26.08
C PRO A 619 -19.64 -33.63 26.09
N LEU A 620 -20.02 -33.02 27.23
CA LEU A 620 -20.19 -31.57 27.33
C LEU A 620 -18.86 -30.83 27.05
N ILE A 621 -17.74 -31.30 27.63
CA ILE A 621 -16.41 -30.73 27.36
C ILE A 621 -16.07 -30.85 25.86
N LEU A 622 -16.33 -32.03 25.27
CA LEU A 622 -16.04 -32.27 23.86
C LEU A 622 -16.87 -31.33 22.94
N ILE A 623 -18.19 -31.24 23.20
CA ILE A 623 -19.10 -30.38 22.42
C ILE A 623 -18.72 -28.91 22.59
N THR A 624 -18.40 -28.46 23.81
CA THR A 624 -17.96 -27.09 24.07
C THR A 624 -16.68 -26.77 23.33
N THR A 625 -15.73 -27.69 23.30
CA THR A 625 -14.48 -27.51 22.54
C THR A 625 -14.75 -27.34 21.04
N VAL A 626 -15.59 -28.22 20.47
CA VAL A 626 -15.98 -28.13 19.06
C VAL A 626 -16.71 -26.81 18.77
N ALA A 627 -17.61 -26.37 19.66
CA ALA A 627 -18.34 -25.12 19.53
C ALA A 627 -17.40 -23.91 19.55
N ILE A 628 -16.44 -23.86 20.47
CA ILE A 628 -15.43 -22.80 20.53
C ILE A 628 -14.62 -22.73 19.23
N PHE A 629 -14.19 -23.87 18.69
CA PHE A 629 -13.47 -23.92 17.42
C PHE A 629 -14.36 -23.49 16.24
N ALA A 630 -15.62 -23.92 16.21
CA ALA A 630 -16.57 -23.52 15.17
C ALA A 630 -16.84 -22.01 15.19
N ILE A 631 -16.97 -21.40 16.37
CA ILE A 631 -17.18 -19.95 16.50
C ILE A 631 -15.95 -19.16 16.05
N ASN A 632 -14.74 -19.58 16.42
CA ASN A 632 -13.52 -18.85 16.12
C ASN A 632 -12.99 -19.08 14.70
N TYR A 633 -13.25 -20.24 14.11
CA TYR A 633 -12.64 -20.66 12.84
C TYR A 633 -13.66 -21.12 11.78
N GLY A 634 -14.97 -21.11 12.07
CA GLY A 634 -16.01 -21.60 11.16
C GLY A 634 -15.99 -20.90 9.80
N ASP A 635 -15.85 -19.57 9.81
CA ASP A 635 -15.75 -18.75 8.57
C ASP A 635 -14.46 -19.03 7.78
N ARG A 636 -13.50 -19.71 8.38
CA ARG A 636 -12.22 -20.04 7.75
C ARG A 636 -12.19 -21.50 7.23
N LEU A 637 -13.23 -22.28 7.46
CA LEU A 637 -13.34 -23.67 6.98
C LEU A 637 -13.80 -23.75 5.51
N VAL A 638 -14.47 -22.71 5.03
CA VAL A 638 -14.98 -22.55 3.66
C VAL A 638 -13.98 -21.64 2.85
#